data_2335d3689fad5f6964ff3150d81cd527
#
_entry.id   2335d3689fad5f6964ff3150d81cd527
#
_cell.length_a   1.000
_cell.length_b   1.000
_cell.length_c   1.000
_cell.angle_alpha   90.00
_cell.angle_beta   90.00
_cell.angle_gamma   90.00
#
_symmetry.space_group_name_H-M   'P 1'
#
loop_
_entity.id
_entity.type
_entity.pdbx_description
1 polymer ?
#
loop_
_entity_poly.entity_id
_entity_poly.type
_entity_poly.pdbx_seq_one_letter_code
_entity_poly.pdbx_strand_id
1 'polypeptide(L)'
;VTLDPAGGSLSGRAHFTIRNTSTATLAAVPLWLYPNHLAERPPALNDVSFHWMYPRLFSPAAMEIGDVRAAGAPAPYTVEDTEAGVGTLARVELARPLRPGEATTLDMAFETTVPRRFGGFGCDGPRCRFMGGFYPTPARLAEGGWDLTAPPDRARARVTVRAPADLALVVNGVLARRRDAEPVTVTSADVPYATIVTDRAFYASTFDTRGTSGGLRVEVLHRAPRPPDSEDQPLPYVREDIPGLVIEATRRALEIVAEQGLEPAHGRLTLIEAPLRHELTHVHGDVILYSDQLFRIFPLARVRKYHRLELVRAVFTATLDAALGHTEPPEDRELAAGVLACYLLDAFTVRDFKKIEFAKDILRPIDFIPAVDQLMYAPLVASSSTYFGDVDADDPYRDDVRRFATRTPSPRLVYNKLLDVLGPGGMTRVAHAVLATGKPLKMAAAEVFGGDLRWFWAQWLGPPPRVNYRLAGVVVGPRADGAPGVHVTIDVAREGADVLEPVEVRVEDKAGGARTLTWRRRGPRGRLEADLPAGLKSVEIDPQARLVETAMGSLRPSDDPLYDNRSPQRWRLLYQGFGALLNISAVTATFEAAFVLKPQHDLRRAILLRAFHDEASTIGVGGWYDWFFGQQADRNSLTSAFKVGLSAARLDPSYGLPEGAPRRPGYDLRVSAGVDHDTRDYIIDPWRAVGLAARVGYGLTLLEDGQRLPQVGASAEVLRLIELLPGHVLGLDATGGAELGSIAVRAQLTDAGGILGLRGYLPGQLLARANVIGRLQLRDDYVTALDWNLLHFATVRGLAGTLFADGAAITTCDGYGFAKDRLFADAGYSFRVLYDAFGVYQQLFSIDFAVPLVARAPGGSCLGQPEPVLPAPKWTLLITFLPNF
;
A
#
# COMPACT_ATOMS: atom_id res chain seq x y z
N VAL A 1 -31.31 -10.86 8.89
CA VAL A 1 -30.10 -11.22 8.13
C VAL A 1 -29.56 -12.54 8.66
N THR A 2 -29.19 -13.45 7.77
CA THR A 2 -28.50 -14.72 8.09
C THR A 2 -27.11 -14.67 7.46
N LEU A 3 -26.09 -14.88 8.26
CA LEU A 3 -24.69 -14.88 7.85
C LEU A 3 -24.15 -16.31 7.81
N ASP A 4 -23.61 -16.72 6.66
CA ASP A 4 -22.85 -17.95 6.47
C ASP A 4 -21.40 -17.64 6.03
N PRO A 5 -20.47 -17.51 6.99
CA PRO A 5 -19.06 -17.22 6.66
C PRO A 5 -18.38 -18.37 5.90
N ALA A 6 -18.79 -19.61 6.12
CA ALA A 6 -18.22 -20.78 5.44
C ALA A 6 -18.65 -20.88 3.97
N GLY A 7 -19.92 -20.59 3.71
CA GLY A 7 -20.46 -20.51 2.34
C GLY A 7 -20.16 -19.18 1.64
N GLY A 8 -19.56 -18.19 2.33
CA GLY A 8 -19.28 -16.88 1.76
C GLY A 8 -20.53 -16.12 1.36
N SER A 9 -21.62 -16.23 2.13
CA SER A 9 -22.89 -15.60 1.80
C SER A 9 -23.55 -14.92 3.00
N LEU A 10 -24.38 -13.94 2.67
CA LEU A 10 -25.24 -13.24 3.61
C LEU A 10 -26.58 -13.00 2.92
N SER A 11 -27.68 -13.45 3.54
CA SER A 11 -29.02 -13.30 3.01
C SER A 11 -29.97 -12.67 4.01
N GLY A 12 -31.01 -12.01 3.53
CA GLY A 12 -31.95 -11.37 4.45
C GLY A 12 -33.14 -10.71 3.75
N ARG A 13 -33.90 -10.01 4.57
CA ARG A 13 -34.98 -9.13 4.12
C ARG A 13 -34.73 -7.74 4.66
N ALA A 14 -34.90 -6.73 3.82
CA ALA A 14 -34.83 -5.32 4.16
C ALA A 14 -36.23 -4.71 4.13
N HIS A 15 -36.55 -3.92 5.13
CA HIS A 15 -37.76 -3.13 5.23
C HIS A 15 -37.39 -1.68 5.46
N PHE A 16 -37.85 -0.79 4.59
CA PHE A 16 -37.60 0.66 4.69
C PHE A 16 -38.91 1.43 4.80
N THR A 17 -38.91 2.43 5.64
CA THR A 17 -39.92 3.48 5.62
C THR A 17 -39.26 4.74 5.08
N ILE A 18 -39.67 5.17 3.91
CA ILE A 18 -39.10 6.32 3.20
C ILE A 18 -40.11 7.45 3.21
N ARG A 19 -39.71 8.58 3.77
CA ARG A 19 -40.50 9.82 3.73
C ARG A 19 -39.90 10.79 2.72
N ASN A 20 -40.71 11.31 1.80
CA ASN A 20 -40.25 12.33 0.88
C ASN A 20 -40.12 13.69 1.59
N THR A 21 -38.89 14.04 1.94
CA THR A 21 -38.53 15.33 2.55
C THR A 21 -38.13 16.37 1.51
N SER A 22 -38.06 15.97 0.22
CA SER A 22 -37.71 16.87 -0.88
C SER A 22 -38.90 17.72 -1.33
N THR A 23 -38.64 18.69 -2.19
CA THR A 23 -39.68 19.51 -2.87
C THR A 23 -40.18 18.84 -4.15
N ALA A 24 -39.55 17.76 -4.61
CA ALA A 24 -39.89 17.04 -5.83
C ALA A 24 -40.88 15.91 -5.57
N THR A 25 -41.63 15.52 -6.59
CA THR A 25 -42.43 14.29 -6.58
C THR A 25 -41.55 13.11 -7.06
N LEU A 26 -41.47 12.03 -6.28
CA LEU A 26 -40.59 10.90 -6.55
C LEU A 26 -41.36 9.77 -7.22
N ALA A 27 -40.99 9.41 -8.45
CA ALA A 27 -41.59 8.31 -9.19
C ALA A 27 -40.94 6.96 -8.87
N ALA A 28 -39.67 6.97 -8.42
CA ALA A 28 -38.93 5.76 -8.11
C ALA A 28 -38.02 5.96 -6.88
N VAL A 29 -37.52 4.86 -6.31
CA VAL A 29 -36.54 4.86 -5.23
C VAL A 29 -35.28 4.18 -5.72
N PRO A 30 -34.15 4.89 -5.84
CA PRO A 30 -32.84 4.31 -6.13
C PRO A 30 -32.24 3.68 -4.86
N LEU A 31 -31.69 2.47 -5.03
CA LEU A 31 -31.04 1.69 -3.98
C LEU A 31 -29.62 1.33 -4.42
N TRP A 32 -28.64 1.65 -3.61
CA TRP A 32 -27.27 1.21 -3.83
C TRP A 32 -27.10 -0.26 -3.52
N LEU A 33 -26.47 -0.98 -4.43
CA LEU A 33 -26.07 -2.37 -4.31
C LEU A 33 -24.54 -2.43 -4.14
N TYR A 34 -24.07 -1.97 -2.97
CA TYR A 34 -22.65 -1.78 -2.70
C TYR A 34 -21.74 -2.94 -3.11
N PRO A 35 -22.06 -4.24 -2.83
CA PRO A 35 -21.16 -5.35 -3.15
C PRO A 35 -20.83 -5.44 -4.64
N ASN A 36 -21.70 -4.97 -5.53
CA ASN A 36 -21.52 -5.09 -6.97
C ASN A 36 -20.33 -4.28 -7.50
N HIS A 37 -19.88 -3.23 -6.79
CA HIS A 37 -18.66 -2.51 -7.17
C HIS A 37 -17.38 -3.33 -6.93
N LEU A 38 -17.47 -4.43 -6.15
CA LEU A 38 -16.40 -5.39 -5.90
C LEU A 38 -16.54 -6.65 -6.76
N ALA A 39 -17.41 -6.67 -7.76
CA ALA A 39 -17.59 -7.80 -8.66
C ALA A 39 -16.38 -8.05 -9.55
N GLU A 40 -15.63 -7.00 -9.87
CA GLU A 40 -14.42 -7.06 -10.67
C GLU A 40 -13.22 -6.49 -9.89
N ARG A 41 -12.03 -6.99 -10.22
CA ARG A 41 -10.80 -6.45 -9.64
C ARG A 41 -10.63 -4.98 -10.07
N PRO A 42 -10.49 -4.03 -9.12
CA PRO A 42 -10.24 -2.64 -9.46
C PRO A 42 -8.95 -2.49 -10.28
N PRO A 43 -8.97 -1.77 -11.43
CA PRO A 43 -7.78 -1.60 -12.28
C PRO A 43 -6.60 -0.95 -11.55
N ALA A 44 -6.89 -0.06 -10.61
CA ALA A 44 -5.89 0.65 -9.81
C ALA A 44 -5.21 -0.24 -8.74
N LEU A 45 -5.75 -1.43 -8.48
CA LEU A 45 -5.19 -2.34 -7.49
C LEU A 45 -3.94 -3.02 -8.05
N ASN A 46 -2.79 -2.45 -7.76
CA ASN A 46 -1.49 -2.96 -8.19
C ASN A 46 -1.01 -4.13 -7.33
N ASP A 47 0.11 -4.72 -7.69
CA ASP A 47 0.63 -5.94 -7.07
C ASP A 47 1.00 -5.76 -5.59
N VAL A 48 1.44 -4.58 -5.19
CA VAL A 48 1.75 -4.28 -3.78
C VAL A 48 0.45 -4.10 -2.98
N SER A 49 -0.48 -3.32 -3.50
CA SER A 49 -1.73 -3.01 -2.81
C SER A 49 -2.71 -4.18 -2.78
N PHE A 50 -2.57 -5.13 -3.71
CA PHE A 50 -3.44 -6.31 -3.77
C PHE A 50 -3.44 -7.10 -2.46
N HIS A 51 -2.25 -7.38 -1.90
CA HIS A 51 -2.11 -8.15 -0.67
C HIS A 51 -2.65 -7.46 0.58
N TRP A 52 -2.87 -6.16 0.49
CA TRP A 52 -3.51 -5.41 1.57
C TRP A 52 -5.03 -5.49 1.53
N MET A 53 -5.60 -5.92 0.40
CA MET A 53 -7.03 -6.06 0.23
C MET A 53 -7.47 -7.52 0.23
N TYR A 54 -6.71 -8.38 -0.40
CA TYR A 54 -7.05 -9.80 -0.57
C TYR A 54 -5.97 -10.68 0.02
N PRO A 55 -6.33 -11.70 0.82
CA PRO A 55 -5.33 -12.58 1.45
C PRO A 55 -4.49 -13.33 0.42
N ARG A 56 -5.07 -13.72 -0.73
CA ARG A 56 -4.32 -14.38 -1.79
C ARG A 56 -4.93 -14.20 -3.18
N LEU A 57 -6.18 -14.54 -3.38
CA LEU A 57 -6.89 -14.45 -4.65
C LEU A 57 -7.88 -13.30 -4.64
N PHE A 58 -8.15 -12.72 -5.81
CA PHE A 58 -9.30 -11.87 -5.96
C PHE A 58 -10.57 -12.70 -5.69
N SER A 59 -11.39 -12.21 -4.79
CA SER A 59 -12.67 -12.79 -4.41
C SER A 59 -13.75 -11.77 -4.71
N PRO A 60 -14.60 -12.00 -5.72
CA PRO A 60 -15.65 -11.05 -6.09
C PRO A 60 -16.74 -10.99 -5.03
N ALA A 61 -17.45 -9.87 -5.02
CA ALA A 61 -18.70 -9.72 -4.29
C ALA A 61 -19.84 -9.47 -5.27
N ALA A 62 -21.05 -9.78 -4.86
CA ALA A 62 -22.27 -9.46 -5.60
C ALA A 62 -23.45 -9.34 -4.66
N MET A 63 -24.45 -8.55 -5.03
CA MET A 63 -25.73 -8.49 -4.34
C MET A 63 -26.86 -8.59 -5.34
N GLU A 64 -27.80 -9.49 -5.06
CA GLU A 64 -29.05 -9.62 -5.79
C GLU A 64 -30.22 -9.25 -4.89
N ILE A 65 -31.25 -8.64 -5.48
CA ILE A 65 -32.50 -8.31 -4.80
C ILE A 65 -33.66 -9.03 -5.44
N GLY A 66 -34.66 -9.37 -4.66
CA GLY A 66 -35.86 -10.04 -5.13
C GLY A 66 -37.08 -9.78 -4.25
N ASP A 67 -38.23 -10.25 -4.66
CA ASP A 67 -39.52 -10.08 -3.95
C ASP A 67 -39.73 -8.60 -3.52
N VAL A 68 -39.46 -7.67 -4.48
CA VAL A 68 -39.52 -6.24 -4.20
C VAL A 68 -40.97 -5.78 -4.17
N ARG A 69 -41.36 -5.11 -3.08
CA ARG A 69 -42.69 -4.57 -2.83
C ARG A 69 -42.64 -3.12 -2.42
N ALA A 70 -43.50 -2.31 -2.96
CA ALA A 70 -43.71 -0.93 -2.52
C ALA A 70 -45.13 -0.79 -2.00
N ALA A 71 -45.30 -0.22 -0.78
CA ALA A 71 -46.58 -0.14 -0.09
C ALA A 71 -47.35 -1.46 -0.02
N GLY A 72 -46.64 -2.59 0.13
CA GLY A 72 -47.19 -3.96 0.20
C GLY A 72 -47.52 -4.63 -1.16
N ALA A 73 -47.48 -3.90 -2.25
CA ALA A 73 -47.72 -4.44 -3.61
C ALA A 73 -46.38 -4.75 -4.33
N PRO A 74 -46.32 -5.77 -5.21
CA PRO A 74 -45.15 -6.02 -6.03
C PRO A 74 -44.75 -4.77 -6.83
N ALA A 75 -43.47 -4.41 -6.84
CA ALA A 75 -42.97 -3.26 -7.53
C ALA A 75 -41.90 -3.67 -8.57
N PRO A 76 -42.01 -3.20 -9.82
CA PRO A 76 -40.97 -3.43 -10.81
C PRO A 76 -39.71 -2.66 -10.43
N TYR A 77 -38.56 -3.21 -10.79
CA TYR A 77 -37.28 -2.55 -10.63
C TYR A 77 -36.35 -2.84 -11.80
N THR A 78 -35.41 -1.97 -12.03
CA THR A 78 -34.29 -2.14 -12.97
C THR A 78 -32.97 -2.05 -12.23
N VAL A 79 -31.97 -2.77 -12.70
CA VAL A 79 -30.60 -2.68 -12.19
C VAL A 79 -29.76 -1.95 -13.25
N GLU A 80 -29.07 -0.92 -12.82
CA GLU A 80 -28.37 0.03 -13.67
C GLU A 80 -26.88 0.03 -13.34
N ASP A 81 -26.06 0.24 -14.37
CA ASP A 81 -24.63 0.51 -14.22
C ASP A 81 -24.43 1.98 -13.83
N THR A 82 -23.43 2.24 -13.02
CA THR A 82 -23.03 3.60 -12.65
C THR A 82 -21.52 3.77 -12.82
N GLU A 83 -21.00 4.95 -12.55
CA GLU A 83 -19.53 5.16 -12.46
C GLU A 83 -18.86 4.29 -11.38
N ALA A 84 -19.63 3.79 -10.41
CA ALA A 84 -19.13 2.90 -9.36
C ALA A 84 -18.95 1.45 -9.83
N GLY A 85 -19.52 1.06 -10.94
CA GLY A 85 -19.42 -0.28 -11.52
C GLY A 85 -20.73 -0.82 -12.11
N VAL A 86 -20.66 -2.04 -12.60
CA VAL A 86 -21.78 -2.76 -13.23
C VAL A 86 -22.80 -3.17 -12.16
N GLY A 87 -24.09 -2.90 -12.43
CA GLY A 87 -25.19 -3.34 -11.57
C GLY A 87 -25.18 -2.74 -10.15
N THR A 88 -24.61 -1.57 -9.94
CA THR A 88 -24.44 -0.97 -8.61
C THR A 88 -25.64 -0.19 -8.11
N LEU A 89 -26.64 0.07 -8.96
CA LEU A 89 -27.84 0.81 -8.60
C LEU A 89 -29.11 0.05 -9.01
N ALA A 90 -30.00 -0.19 -8.07
CA ALA A 90 -31.35 -0.67 -8.36
C ALA A 90 -32.36 0.46 -8.27
N ARG A 91 -33.21 0.64 -9.27
CA ARG A 91 -34.27 1.64 -9.29
C ARG A 91 -35.61 0.94 -9.16
N VAL A 92 -36.28 1.16 -8.01
CA VAL A 92 -37.61 0.58 -7.73
C VAL A 92 -38.68 1.59 -8.11
N GLU A 93 -39.54 1.23 -9.07
CA GLU A 93 -40.64 2.09 -9.55
C GLU A 93 -41.80 2.09 -8.55
N LEU A 94 -42.33 3.25 -8.26
CA LEU A 94 -43.48 3.42 -7.40
C LEU A 94 -44.78 3.44 -8.23
N ALA A 95 -45.72 2.53 -7.94
CA ALA A 95 -47.03 2.52 -8.61
C ALA A 95 -47.76 3.87 -8.51
N ARG A 96 -47.52 4.58 -7.43
CA ARG A 96 -47.99 5.97 -7.22
C ARG A 96 -46.80 6.84 -6.85
N PRO A 97 -46.49 7.88 -7.60
CA PRO A 97 -45.45 8.82 -7.25
C PRO A 97 -45.64 9.42 -5.85
N LEU A 98 -44.58 9.52 -5.09
CA LEU A 98 -44.56 9.98 -3.70
C LEU A 98 -44.41 11.52 -3.67
N ARG A 99 -45.43 12.24 -3.25
CA ARG A 99 -45.44 13.68 -3.14
C ARG A 99 -44.59 14.17 -1.94
N PRO A 100 -44.16 15.44 -1.93
CA PRO A 100 -43.54 16.05 -0.77
C PRO A 100 -44.35 15.80 0.53
N GLY A 101 -43.65 15.32 1.59
CA GLY A 101 -44.27 15.01 2.89
C GLY A 101 -44.91 13.61 3.01
N GLU A 102 -45.23 12.95 1.89
CA GLU A 102 -45.78 11.58 1.92
C GLU A 102 -44.70 10.56 2.29
N ALA A 103 -45.11 9.37 2.74
CA ALA A 103 -44.25 8.25 3.07
C ALA A 103 -44.71 6.96 2.36
N THR A 104 -43.76 6.08 2.08
CA THR A 104 -44.00 4.74 1.53
C THR A 104 -43.14 3.72 2.23
N THR A 105 -43.50 2.44 2.12
CA THR A 105 -42.66 1.34 2.57
C THR A 105 -42.10 0.57 1.38
N LEU A 106 -40.87 0.09 1.52
CA LEU A 106 -40.24 -0.85 0.62
C LEU A 106 -39.85 -2.11 1.39
N ASP A 107 -40.22 -3.26 0.84
CA ASP A 107 -39.86 -4.58 1.36
C ASP A 107 -39.14 -5.35 0.25
N MET A 108 -38.05 -6.02 0.57
CA MET A 108 -37.34 -6.85 -0.39
C MET A 108 -36.51 -7.95 0.27
N ALA A 109 -36.33 -9.04 -0.43
CA ALA A 109 -35.32 -10.05 -0.13
C ALA A 109 -34.00 -9.63 -0.79
N PHE A 110 -32.89 -10.04 -0.22
CA PHE A 110 -31.56 -9.85 -0.82
C PHE A 110 -30.63 -11.01 -0.46
N GLU A 111 -29.70 -11.28 -1.36
CA GLU A 111 -28.60 -12.20 -1.16
C GLU A 111 -27.30 -11.54 -1.59
N THR A 112 -26.26 -11.66 -0.74
CA THR A 112 -24.94 -11.05 -0.94
C THR A 112 -23.89 -12.14 -0.95
N THR A 113 -23.15 -12.26 -2.04
CA THR A 113 -21.89 -12.99 -2.09
C THR A 113 -20.83 -12.17 -1.37
N VAL A 114 -20.25 -12.74 -0.32
CA VAL A 114 -19.29 -12.06 0.55
C VAL A 114 -17.87 -12.37 0.09
N PRO A 115 -17.06 -11.36 -0.24
CA PRO A 115 -15.72 -11.59 -0.71
C PRO A 115 -14.80 -12.02 0.44
N ARG A 116 -13.83 -12.87 0.11
CA ARG A 116 -12.71 -13.15 1.01
C ARG A 116 -11.69 -12.02 0.91
N ARG A 117 -11.79 -11.05 1.83
CA ARG A 117 -11.12 -9.77 1.72
C ARG A 117 -10.79 -9.21 3.10
N PHE A 118 -9.71 -8.42 3.21
CA PHE A 118 -9.42 -7.58 4.36
C PHE A 118 -10.23 -6.26 4.28
N GLY A 119 -10.16 -5.43 5.33
CA GLY A 119 -10.83 -4.13 5.36
C GLY A 119 -12.22 -4.17 5.99
N GLY A 120 -13.02 -3.15 5.75
CA GLY A 120 -14.33 -2.91 6.36
C GLY A 120 -15.47 -3.75 5.78
N PHE A 121 -15.28 -4.43 4.63
CA PHE A 121 -16.29 -5.28 4.00
C PHE A 121 -15.68 -6.57 3.48
N GLY A 122 -16.09 -7.71 4.04
CA GLY A 122 -15.64 -9.03 3.64
C GLY A 122 -15.40 -9.96 4.83
N CYS A 123 -15.00 -11.19 4.52
CA CYS A 123 -14.64 -12.21 5.52
C CYS A 123 -13.20 -12.69 5.29
N ASP A 124 -12.50 -13.04 6.38
CA ASP A 124 -11.27 -13.81 6.39
C ASP A 124 -11.48 -14.98 7.37
N GLY A 125 -12.01 -16.09 6.87
CA GLY A 125 -12.53 -17.19 7.69
C GLY A 125 -13.70 -16.73 8.59
N PRO A 126 -13.65 -16.96 9.90
CA PRO A 126 -14.70 -16.56 10.85
C PRO A 126 -14.77 -15.04 11.09
N ARG A 127 -13.78 -14.31 10.63
CA ARG A 127 -13.64 -12.86 10.84
C ARG A 127 -14.34 -12.10 9.73
N CYS A 128 -15.66 -11.89 9.88
CA CYS A 128 -16.40 -11.06 8.95
C CYS A 128 -16.55 -9.63 9.45
N ARG A 129 -16.51 -8.68 8.55
CA ARG A 129 -16.72 -7.25 8.81
C ARG A 129 -17.61 -6.68 7.73
N PHE A 130 -18.66 -6.05 8.16
CA PHE A 130 -19.61 -5.34 7.32
C PHE A 130 -19.88 -3.98 7.98
N MET A 131 -19.09 -3.00 7.59
CA MET A 131 -19.23 -1.62 8.04
C MET A 131 -20.23 -0.87 7.15
N GLY A 132 -21.40 -1.48 6.94
CA GLY A 132 -22.43 -1.08 5.99
C GLY A 132 -22.43 -1.93 4.71
N GLY A 133 -23.28 -1.57 3.76
CA GLY A 133 -23.30 -2.11 2.40
C GLY A 133 -23.72 -3.57 2.22
N PHE A 134 -24.01 -4.30 3.28
CA PHE A 134 -24.42 -5.71 3.19
C PHE A 134 -25.92 -5.91 2.89
N TYR A 135 -26.65 -4.82 2.74
CA TYR A 135 -28.06 -4.78 2.36
C TYR A 135 -28.30 -3.66 1.34
N PRO A 136 -29.34 -3.72 0.48
CA PRO A 136 -29.67 -2.63 -0.43
C PRO A 136 -29.89 -1.34 0.35
N THR A 137 -29.24 -0.24 -0.05
CA THR A 137 -29.29 1.00 0.73
C THR A 137 -29.91 2.11 -0.08
N PRO A 138 -30.99 2.77 0.38
CA PRO A 138 -31.58 3.92 -0.31
C PRO A 138 -30.52 5.00 -0.56
N ALA A 139 -30.54 5.61 -1.75
CA ALA A 139 -29.74 6.77 -2.04
C ALA A 139 -30.15 7.95 -1.15
N ARG A 140 -29.34 8.99 -1.10
CA ARG A 140 -29.64 10.18 -0.34
C ARG A 140 -30.82 10.94 -0.94
N LEU A 141 -31.69 11.47 -0.08
CA LEU A 141 -32.80 12.34 -0.48
C LEU A 141 -32.50 13.79 -0.13
N ALA A 142 -32.04 14.56 -1.14
CA ALA A 142 -31.78 15.99 -1.02
C ALA A 142 -33.06 16.84 -1.31
N GLU A 143 -32.99 18.14 -1.13
CA GLU A 143 -34.11 19.07 -1.35
C GLU A 143 -34.71 18.96 -2.77
N GLY A 144 -33.89 18.78 -3.79
CA GLY A 144 -34.31 18.64 -5.18
C GLY A 144 -34.72 17.24 -5.62
N GLY A 145 -34.66 16.24 -4.76
CA GLY A 145 -34.93 14.84 -5.07
C GLY A 145 -33.73 13.93 -4.73
N TRP A 146 -33.63 12.77 -5.40
CA TRP A 146 -32.54 11.82 -5.12
C TRP A 146 -31.17 12.36 -5.58
N ASP A 147 -30.21 12.32 -4.65
CA ASP A 147 -28.81 12.67 -4.89
C ASP A 147 -27.95 11.40 -4.88
N LEU A 148 -27.47 11.00 -6.06
CA LEU A 148 -26.61 9.84 -6.26
C LEU A 148 -25.12 10.17 -6.07
N THR A 149 -24.78 11.43 -5.81
CA THR A 149 -23.39 11.88 -5.67
C THR A 149 -22.95 12.05 -4.22
N ALA A 150 -23.88 11.90 -3.28
CA ALA A 150 -23.64 12.05 -1.85
C ALA A 150 -23.86 10.73 -1.09
N PRO A 151 -23.21 10.57 0.08
CA PRO A 151 -23.47 9.41 0.94
C PRO A 151 -24.94 9.33 1.34
N PRO A 152 -25.51 8.12 1.48
CA PRO A 152 -26.88 7.92 1.96
C PRO A 152 -27.17 8.59 3.30
N ASP A 153 -28.45 8.83 3.54
CA ASP A 153 -28.90 9.46 4.79
C ASP A 153 -28.70 8.58 6.00
N ARG A 154 -28.45 9.18 7.15
CA ARG A 154 -28.48 8.49 8.43
C ARG A 154 -29.92 8.11 8.79
N ALA A 155 -30.09 6.99 9.42
CA ALA A 155 -31.40 6.45 9.74
C ALA A 155 -31.46 5.74 11.09
N ARG A 156 -32.65 5.59 11.61
CA ARG A 156 -32.91 4.64 12.68
C ARG A 156 -32.91 3.23 12.08
N ALA A 157 -32.03 2.34 12.59
CA ALA A 157 -31.90 0.98 12.12
C ALA A 157 -32.27 -0.03 13.22
N ARG A 158 -33.03 -1.06 12.84
CA ARG A 158 -33.26 -2.24 13.66
C ARG A 158 -32.75 -3.44 12.89
N VAL A 159 -31.70 -4.09 13.38
CA VAL A 159 -31.04 -5.19 12.70
C VAL A 159 -31.18 -6.46 13.53
N THR A 160 -31.68 -7.53 12.90
CA THR A 160 -31.75 -8.87 13.49
C THR A 160 -30.80 -9.77 12.71
N VAL A 161 -29.78 -10.32 13.40
CA VAL A 161 -28.74 -11.13 12.80
C VAL A 161 -28.78 -12.55 13.34
N ARG A 162 -28.75 -13.53 12.44
CA ARG A 162 -28.45 -14.93 12.70
C ARG A 162 -27.03 -15.24 12.22
N ALA A 163 -26.23 -15.85 13.06
CA ALA A 163 -24.90 -16.32 12.71
C ALA A 163 -24.61 -17.66 13.41
N PRO A 164 -23.64 -18.47 12.94
CA PRO A 164 -23.23 -19.70 13.61
C PRO A 164 -22.99 -19.53 15.12
N ALA A 165 -23.29 -20.55 15.89
CA ALA A 165 -23.23 -20.50 17.37
C ALA A 165 -21.80 -20.34 17.93
N ASP A 166 -20.80 -20.80 17.17
CA ASP A 166 -19.37 -20.74 17.50
C ASP A 166 -18.71 -19.38 17.23
N LEU A 167 -19.51 -18.40 16.75
CA LEU A 167 -19.01 -17.06 16.48
C LEU A 167 -19.50 -16.06 17.52
N ALA A 168 -18.61 -15.24 18.01
CA ALA A 168 -18.94 -14.00 18.70
C ALA A 168 -19.45 -12.98 17.67
N LEU A 169 -20.50 -12.25 18.01
CA LEU A 169 -21.21 -11.35 17.12
C LEU A 169 -21.30 -9.96 17.72
N VAL A 170 -20.86 -8.95 16.98
CA VAL A 170 -21.03 -7.53 17.31
C VAL A 170 -21.94 -6.90 16.26
N VAL A 171 -23.04 -6.29 16.69
CA VAL A 171 -24.00 -5.60 15.81
C VAL A 171 -24.11 -4.15 16.26
N ASN A 172 -23.86 -3.21 15.37
CA ASN A 172 -23.85 -1.77 15.69
C ASN A 172 -23.06 -1.46 16.97
N GLY A 173 -21.85 -2.00 17.08
CA GLY A 173 -20.97 -1.81 18.24
C GLY A 173 -21.39 -2.55 19.51
N VAL A 174 -22.47 -3.31 19.52
CA VAL A 174 -22.94 -4.08 20.69
C VAL A 174 -22.48 -5.52 20.58
N LEU A 175 -21.59 -5.94 21.51
CA LEU A 175 -21.23 -7.35 21.64
C LEU A 175 -22.41 -8.17 22.17
N ALA A 176 -22.87 -9.09 21.35
CA ALA A 176 -24.01 -9.94 21.69
C ALA A 176 -23.61 -11.05 22.65
N ARG A 177 -24.27 -11.10 23.80
CA ARG A 177 -24.20 -12.22 24.73
C ARG A 177 -25.26 -13.24 24.35
N ARG A 178 -24.90 -14.24 23.53
CA ARG A 178 -25.80 -15.33 23.13
C ARG A 178 -25.28 -16.66 23.64
N ARG A 179 -26.21 -17.59 23.91
CA ARG A 179 -25.86 -18.93 24.37
C ARG A 179 -25.81 -19.95 23.26
N ASP A 180 -26.58 -19.71 22.19
CA ASP A 180 -26.73 -20.59 21.01
C ASP A 180 -26.80 -19.77 19.72
N ALA A 181 -27.26 -20.37 18.61
CA ALA A 181 -27.50 -19.68 17.33
C ALA A 181 -28.75 -18.79 17.35
N GLU A 182 -29.19 -18.31 18.53
CA GLU A 182 -30.32 -17.38 18.63
C GLU A 182 -30.07 -16.09 17.87
N PRO A 183 -31.10 -15.55 17.17
CA PRO A 183 -30.97 -14.27 16.50
C PRO A 183 -30.80 -13.12 17.48
N VAL A 184 -29.87 -12.23 17.15
CA VAL A 184 -29.60 -11.01 17.93
C VAL A 184 -30.25 -9.82 17.27
N THR A 185 -31.03 -9.07 18.03
CA THR A 185 -31.65 -7.83 17.54
C THR A 185 -31.07 -6.61 18.26
N VAL A 186 -30.54 -5.65 17.46
CA VAL A 186 -30.03 -4.36 17.95
C VAL A 186 -30.80 -3.24 17.25
N THR A 187 -31.17 -2.22 18.02
CA THR A 187 -31.80 -1.00 17.48
C THR A 187 -30.89 0.18 17.78
N SER A 188 -30.59 0.96 16.76
CA SER A 188 -29.77 2.16 16.83
C SER A 188 -30.56 3.36 16.31
N ALA A 189 -30.44 4.49 16.97
CA ALA A 189 -31.29 5.65 16.70
C ALA A 189 -30.84 6.47 15.49
N ASP A 190 -29.53 6.59 15.31
CA ASP A 190 -28.92 7.43 14.26
C ASP A 190 -27.62 6.77 13.79
N VAL A 191 -27.71 5.96 12.75
CA VAL A 191 -26.54 5.31 12.16
C VAL A 191 -26.45 5.63 10.67
N PRO A 192 -25.23 5.84 10.14
CA PRO A 192 -25.06 5.98 8.70
C PRO A 192 -25.43 4.67 7.99
N TYR A 193 -25.05 3.55 8.59
CA TYR A 193 -25.41 2.19 8.16
C TYR A 193 -25.38 1.23 9.36
N ALA A 194 -26.03 0.08 9.20
CA ALA A 194 -25.89 -1.01 10.13
C ALA A 194 -24.51 -1.67 9.97
N THR A 195 -23.95 -2.15 11.06
CA THR A 195 -22.66 -2.86 11.08
C THR A 195 -22.78 -4.24 11.69
N ILE A 196 -22.02 -5.19 11.13
CA ILE A 196 -21.89 -6.56 11.67
C ILE A 196 -20.41 -6.92 11.68
N VAL A 197 -19.89 -7.35 12.85
CA VAL A 197 -18.52 -7.87 12.97
C VAL A 197 -18.57 -9.21 13.69
N THR A 198 -17.84 -10.21 13.18
CA THR A 198 -17.72 -11.52 13.81
C THR A 198 -16.27 -11.96 13.96
N ASP A 199 -16.03 -12.76 14.99
CA ASP A 199 -14.83 -13.57 15.19
C ASP A 199 -15.20 -14.82 16.02
N ARG A 200 -14.27 -15.76 16.22
CA ARG A 200 -14.50 -16.90 17.12
C ARG A 200 -14.74 -16.48 18.54
N ALA A 201 -14.02 -15.46 19.00
CA ALA A 201 -14.20 -14.90 20.33
C ALA A 201 -13.73 -13.45 20.39
N PHE A 202 -14.34 -12.66 21.26
CA PHE A 202 -13.85 -11.36 21.70
C PHE A 202 -13.70 -11.32 23.20
N TYR A 203 -12.60 -10.79 23.66
CA TYR A 203 -12.39 -10.34 25.03
C TYR A 203 -12.71 -8.85 25.09
N ALA A 204 -13.44 -8.43 26.12
CA ALA A 204 -13.87 -7.05 26.28
C ALA A 204 -13.11 -6.37 27.41
N SER A 205 -12.47 -5.25 27.13
CA SER A 205 -11.94 -4.32 28.11
C SER A 205 -12.75 -3.04 28.08
N THR A 206 -13.26 -2.60 29.24
CA THR A 206 -14.16 -1.44 29.32
C THR A 206 -13.64 -0.39 30.28
N PHE A 207 -13.89 0.87 29.94
CA PHE A 207 -13.72 1.97 30.88
C PHE A 207 -14.76 3.07 30.61
N ASP A 208 -15.08 3.82 31.64
CA ASP A 208 -16.00 4.95 31.55
C ASP A 208 -15.21 6.26 31.67
N THR A 209 -15.55 7.25 30.86
CA THR A 209 -15.01 8.60 31.03
C THR A 209 -15.84 9.32 32.09
N ARG A 210 -15.17 10.04 32.97
CA ARG A 210 -15.86 10.88 33.98
C ARG A 210 -16.31 12.17 33.31
N GLY A 211 -17.59 12.28 33.00
CA GLY A 211 -18.22 13.49 32.49
C GLY A 211 -19.35 13.95 33.37
N THR A 212 -19.74 15.21 33.28
CA THR A 212 -20.77 15.86 34.09
C THR A 212 -22.19 15.42 33.78
N SER A 213 -22.43 14.72 32.65
CA SER A 213 -23.77 14.34 32.17
C SER A 213 -23.85 12.92 31.59
N GLY A 214 -23.38 11.92 32.34
CA GLY A 214 -23.54 10.50 31.97
C GLY A 214 -22.46 10.03 31.02
N GLY A 215 -21.24 9.80 31.52
CA GLY A 215 -20.01 9.50 30.82
C GLY A 215 -20.07 8.52 29.66
N LEU A 216 -19.19 8.72 28.69
CA LEU A 216 -19.01 7.83 27.56
C LEU A 216 -18.45 6.49 28.04
N ARG A 217 -19.14 5.40 27.71
CA ARG A 217 -18.63 4.04 27.91
C ARG A 217 -17.80 3.64 26.68
N VAL A 218 -16.53 3.36 26.94
CA VAL A 218 -15.61 2.84 25.91
C VAL A 218 -15.47 1.32 26.09
N GLU A 219 -15.68 0.60 25.03
CA GLU A 219 -15.51 -0.85 24.97
C GLU A 219 -14.48 -1.21 23.91
N VAL A 220 -13.40 -1.86 24.32
CA VAL A 220 -12.34 -2.35 23.43
C VAL A 220 -12.46 -3.86 23.33
N LEU A 221 -12.81 -4.35 22.13
CA LEU A 221 -12.96 -5.75 21.80
C LEU A 221 -11.69 -6.24 21.13
N HIS A 222 -11.04 -7.24 21.73
CA HIS A 222 -9.76 -7.77 21.26
C HIS A 222 -9.77 -9.29 21.24
N ARG A 223 -8.90 -9.88 20.42
CA ARG A 223 -8.88 -11.33 20.14
C ARG A 223 -8.11 -12.16 21.16
N ALA A 224 -7.15 -11.59 21.82
CA ALA A 224 -6.33 -12.27 22.82
C ALA A 224 -6.64 -11.74 24.23
N PRO A 225 -6.63 -12.58 25.28
CA PRO A 225 -6.77 -12.09 26.63
C PRO A 225 -5.61 -11.12 26.96
N ARG A 226 -5.90 -10.12 27.78
CA ARG A 226 -4.84 -9.27 28.32
C ARG A 226 -3.89 -10.12 29.18
N PRO A 227 -2.57 -9.93 29.04
CA PRO A 227 -1.64 -10.57 29.96
C PRO A 227 -1.92 -10.08 31.38
N PRO A 228 -1.75 -10.93 32.40
CA PRO A 228 -1.89 -10.49 33.79
C PRO A 228 -0.83 -9.42 34.11
N ASP A 229 -1.21 -8.44 34.93
CA ASP A 229 -0.30 -7.41 35.42
C ASP A 229 0.73 -8.08 36.36
N SER A 230 1.79 -8.65 35.84
CA SER A 230 2.89 -9.22 36.63
C SER A 230 4.19 -8.54 36.30
N GLU A 231 4.88 -8.04 37.31
CA GLU A 231 6.21 -7.41 37.22
C GLU A 231 7.31 -8.40 36.79
N ASP A 232 7.05 -9.72 36.82
CA ASP A 232 8.01 -10.81 36.61
C ASP A 232 7.95 -11.42 35.19
N GLN A 233 7.83 -10.64 34.12
CA GLN A 233 7.80 -11.21 32.77
C GLN A 233 9.21 -11.33 32.18
N PRO A 234 9.69 -12.55 31.88
CA PRO A 234 11.05 -12.77 31.41
C PRO A 234 11.38 -12.23 30.00
N LEU A 235 10.35 -11.87 29.20
CA LEU A 235 10.52 -11.30 27.86
C LEU A 235 9.42 -10.25 27.59
N PRO A 236 9.66 -8.99 27.92
CA PRO A 236 8.66 -7.92 27.78
C PRO A 236 8.12 -7.71 26.34
N TYR A 237 8.83 -8.21 25.33
CA TYR A 237 8.42 -8.05 23.93
C TYR A 237 7.48 -9.15 23.43
N VAL A 238 7.38 -10.28 24.10
CA VAL A 238 6.59 -11.45 23.65
C VAL A 238 5.15 -11.40 24.17
N ARG A 239 4.90 -10.66 25.25
CA ARG A 239 3.58 -10.53 25.88
C ARG A 239 3.17 -9.08 26.07
N GLU A 240 3.26 -8.28 25.03
CA GLU A 240 2.82 -6.90 25.12
C GLU A 240 1.31 -6.79 25.30
N ASP A 241 0.88 -5.94 26.21
CA ASP A 241 -0.52 -5.58 26.41
C ASP A 241 -1.00 -4.63 25.30
N ILE A 242 -1.18 -5.18 24.08
CA ILE A 242 -1.70 -4.41 22.96
C ILE A 242 -3.06 -3.77 23.30
N PRO A 243 -4.04 -4.50 23.88
CA PRO A 243 -5.28 -3.88 24.35
C PRO A 243 -5.06 -2.71 25.32
N GLY A 244 -4.09 -2.81 26.21
CA GLY A 244 -3.72 -1.72 27.12
C GLY A 244 -3.19 -0.49 26.40
N LEU A 245 -2.36 -0.67 25.36
CA LEU A 245 -1.90 0.42 24.50
C LEU A 245 -3.06 1.09 23.73
N VAL A 246 -4.03 0.31 23.26
CA VAL A 246 -5.24 0.84 22.60
C VAL A 246 -6.07 1.65 23.59
N ILE A 247 -6.29 1.12 24.81
CA ILE A 247 -7.01 1.81 25.88
C ILE A 247 -6.33 3.12 26.27
N GLU A 248 -5.01 3.10 26.47
CA GLU A 248 -4.23 4.29 26.83
C GLU A 248 -4.34 5.37 25.76
N ALA A 249 -4.12 5.02 24.47
CA ALA A 249 -4.24 5.96 23.38
C ALA A 249 -5.66 6.53 23.24
N THR A 250 -6.69 5.69 23.40
CA THR A 250 -8.09 6.10 23.35
C THR A 250 -8.42 7.05 24.49
N ARG A 251 -8.01 6.74 25.73
CA ARG A 251 -8.21 7.59 26.90
C ARG A 251 -7.56 8.97 26.68
N ARG A 252 -6.33 8.97 26.18
CA ARG A 252 -5.60 10.21 25.91
C ARG A 252 -6.29 11.07 24.83
N ALA A 253 -6.82 10.47 23.78
CA ALA A 253 -7.60 11.19 22.78
C ALA A 253 -8.87 11.81 23.39
N LEU A 254 -9.61 11.06 24.20
CA LEU A 254 -10.83 11.55 24.86
C LEU A 254 -10.56 12.66 25.88
N GLU A 255 -9.43 12.63 26.59
CA GLU A 255 -8.98 13.73 27.44
C GLU A 255 -8.81 15.03 26.65
N ILE A 256 -8.22 14.96 25.47
CA ILE A 256 -8.02 16.13 24.60
C ILE A 256 -9.35 16.67 24.06
N VAL A 257 -10.27 15.79 23.69
CA VAL A 257 -11.62 16.21 23.27
C VAL A 257 -12.35 16.92 24.42
N ALA A 258 -12.26 16.39 25.61
CA ALA A 258 -12.84 17.01 26.81
C ALA A 258 -12.22 18.38 27.15
N GLU A 259 -10.90 18.55 26.96
CA GLU A 259 -10.21 19.83 27.11
C GLU A 259 -10.74 20.91 26.14
N GLN A 260 -11.34 20.50 24.99
CA GLN A 260 -11.99 21.41 24.07
C GLN A 260 -13.43 21.77 24.49
N GLY A 261 -13.90 21.27 25.61
CA GLY A 261 -15.27 21.49 26.10
C GLY A 261 -16.33 20.67 25.35
N LEU A 262 -15.93 19.66 24.60
CA LEU A 262 -16.85 18.80 23.89
C LEU A 262 -17.28 17.62 24.77
N GLU A 263 -18.57 17.46 24.93
CA GLU A 263 -19.15 16.27 25.55
C GLU A 263 -19.53 15.28 24.43
N PRO A 264 -19.14 13.99 24.57
CA PRO A 264 -19.56 12.96 23.60
C PRO A 264 -21.10 12.86 23.58
N ALA A 265 -21.69 13.03 22.40
CA ALA A 265 -23.14 12.99 22.23
C ALA A 265 -23.75 11.59 22.43
N HIS A 266 -22.96 10.54 22.44
CA HIS A 266 -23.38 9.16 22.57
C HIS A 266 -22.75 8.47 23.78
N GLY A 267 -23.54 7.66 24.48
CA GLY A 267 -23.11 6.94 25.67
C GLY A 267 -22.11 5.79 25.42
N ARG A 268 -21.71 5.51 24.18
CA ARG A 268 -20.81 4.39 23.85
C ARG A 268 -19.86 4.73 22.71
N LEU A 269 -18.64 4.21 22.80
CA LEU A 269 -17.66 4.10 21.72
C LEU A 269 -17.09 2.68 21.73
N THR A 270 -17.17 1.96 20.62
CA THR A 270 -16.69 0.58 20.52
C THR A 270 -15.54 0.47 19.55
N LEU A 271 -14.40 0.00 20.04
CA LEU A 271 -13.22 -0.32 19.24
C LEU A 271 -13.12 -1.83 19.07
N ILE A 272 -12.95 -2.34 17.85
CA ILE A 272 -12.96 -3.77 17.54
C ILE A 272 -11.71 -4.14 16.76
N GLU A 273 -10.94 -5.11 17.28
CA GLU A 273 -9.79 -5.66 16.55
C GLU A 273 -10.24 -6.40 15.30
N ALA A 274 -9.68 -6.03 14.14
CA ALA A 274 -10.08 -6.56 12.84
C ALA A 274 -8.88 -6.72 11.90
N PRO A 275 -8.95 -7.64 10.90
CA PRO A 275 -7.88 -7.79 9.90
C PRO A 275 -7.91 -6.65 8.87
N LEU A 276 -7.38 -5.51 9.24
CA LEU A 276 -7.11 -4.38 8.36
C LEU A 276 -5.65 -4.42 7.92
N ARG A 277 -5.37 -4.18 6.64
CA ARG A 277 -4.01 -4.21 6.08
C ARG A 277 -3.63 -2.93 5.35
N HIS A 278 -4.52 -2.33 4.57
CA HIS A 278 -4.28 -1.07 3.87
C HIS A 278 -4.47 0.15 4.77
N GLU A 279 -5.19 -0.01 5.87
CA GLU A 279 -5.43 1.01 6.89
C GLU A 279 -5.24 0.42 8.29
N LEU A 280 -4.93 1.25 9.26
CA LEU A 280 -4.81 0.81 10.65
C LEU A 280 -6.11 0.98 11.44
N THR A 281 -6.96 1.89 10.99
CA THR A 281 -8.24 2.17 11.63
C THR A 281 -9.31 2.49 10.60
N HIS A 282 -10.52 1.98 10.82
CA HIS A 282 -11.70 2.28 10.02
C HIS A 282 -12.82 2.80 10.92
N VAL A 283 -13.31 4.01 10.67
CA VAL A 283 -14.29 4.68 11.53
C VAL A 283 -15.67 4.63 10.90
N HIS A 284 -16.67 4.21 11.67
CA HIS A 284 -18.06 4.21 11.24
C HIS A 284 -18.99 4.60 12.40
N GLY A 285 -19.33 5.87 12.49
CA GLY A 285 -20.08 6.42 13.62
C GLY A 285 -19.33 6.20 14.94
N ASP A 286 -19.96 5.51 15.89
CA ASP A 286 -19.42 5.16 17.20
C ASP A 286 -18.66 3.80 17.23
N VAL A 287 -18.42 3.20 16.06
CA VAL A 287 -17.65 1.96 15.90
C VAL A 287 -16.35 2.25 15.17
N ILE A 288 -15.24 1.84 15.77
CA ILE A 288 -13.90 1.91 15.19
C ILE A 288 -13.37 0.50 15.04
N LEU A 289 -13.09 0.05 13.81
CA LEU A 289 -12.23 -1.10 13.63
C LEU A 289 -10.78 -0.64 13.78
N TYR A 290 -9.96 -1.42 14.48
CA TYR A 290 -8.51 -1.22 14.51
C TYR A 290 -7.79 -2.49 14.05
N SER A 291 -6.68 -2.30 13.34
CA SER A 291 -5.93 -3.41 12.75
C SER A 291 -5.40 -4.37 13.81
N ASP A 292 -5.49 -5.67 13.54
CA ASP A 292 -4.81 -6.70 14.32
C ASP A 292 -3.27 -6.61 14.22
N GLN A 293 -2.72 -5.71 13.39
CA GLN A 293 -1.31 -5.35 13.32
C GLN A 293 -0.96 -4.09 14.13
N LEU A 294 -1.97 -3.41 14.68
CA LEU A 294 -1.76 -2.18 15.44
C LEU A 294 -0.83 -2.43 16.63
N PHE A 295 0.23 -1.64 16.78
CA PHE A 295 1.30 -1.76 17.79
C PHE A 295 2.17 -3.05 17.72
N ARG A 296 1.86 -4.00 16.87
CA ARG A 296 2.61 -5.26 16.72
C ARG A 296 3.83 -5.12 15.82
N ILE A 297 4.75 -4.24 16.18
CA ILE A 297 5.93 -3.93 15.39
C ILE A 297 7.19 -4.23 16.21
N PHE A 298 7.60 -5.48 16.23
CA PHE A 298 8.88 -5.85 16.81
C PHE A 298 9.97 -5.87 15.70
N PRO A 299 11.20 -5.38 15.93
CA PRO A 299 11.74 -4.76 17.15
C PRO A 299 11.57 -3.23 17.21
N LEU A 300 10.74 -2.63 16.39
CA LEU A 300 10.67 -1.20 16.13
C LEU A 300 9.69 -0.46 17.07
N ALA A 301 9.77 -0.69 18.36
CA ALA A 301 8.86 -0.10 19.35
C ALA A 301 8.73 1.43 19.27
N ARG A 302 9.78 2.13 18.79
CA ARG A 302 9.76 3.59 18.61
C ARG A 302 8.78 4.06 17.55
N VAL A 303 8.41 3.17 16.64
CA VAL A 303 7.49 3.47 15.54
C VAL A 303 6.04 3.44 16.00
N ARG A 304 5.74 2.89 17.15
CA ARG A 304 4.38 2.83 17.73
C ARG A 304 3.70 4.18 17.88
N LYS A 305 4.47 5.27 17.92
CA LYS A 305 3.89 6.61 17.94
C LYS A 305 3.03 6.89 16.72
N TYR A 306 3.39 6.36 15.54
CA TYR A 306 2.59 6.52 14.32
C TYR A 306 1.28 5.74 14.40
N HIS A 307 1.33 4.51 14.93
CA HIS A 307 0.14 3.73 15.21
C HIS A 307 -0.77 4.45 16.23
N ARG A 308 -0.15 5.09 17.25
CA ARG A 308 -0.89 5.91 18.21
C ARG A 308 -1.57 7.09 17.54
N LEU A 309 -0.91 7.79 16.62
CA LEU A 309 -1.50 8.89 15.86
C LEU A 309 -2.73 8.47 15.08
N GLU A 310 -2.66 7.32 14.38
CA GLU A 310 -3.81 6.82 13.62
C GLU A 310 -5.00 6.48 14.51
N LEU A 311 -4.74 5.80 15.62
CA LEU A 311 -5.80 5.48 16.56
C LEU A 311 -6.41 6.74 17.20
N VAL A 312 -5.58 7.70 17.60
CA VAL A 312 -6.02 8.98 18.15
C VAL A 312 -6.87 9.76 17.14
N ARG A 313 -6.46 9.79 15.86
CA ARG A 313 -7.21 10.40 14.76
C ARG A 313 -8.60 9.75 14.61
N ALA A 314 -8.66 8.42 14.65
CA ALA A 314 -9.91 7.69 14.54
C ALA A 314 -10.85 8.00 15.70
N VAL A 315 -10.33 8.05 16.93
CA VAL A 315 -11.12 8.43 18.11
C VAL A 315 -11.62 9.87 18.02
N PHE A 316 -10.76 10.81 17.56
CA PHE A 316 -11.20 12.18 17.33
C PHE A 316 -12.33 12.24 16.30
N THR A 317 -12.19 11.55 15.17
CA THR A 317 -13.20 11.53 14.10
C THR A 317 -14.54 11.01 14.63
N ALA A 318 -14.56 9.85 15.31
CA ALA A 318 -15.79 9.27 15.85
C ALA A 318 -16.45 10.18 16.90
N THR A 319 -15.65 10.75 17.79
CA THR A 319 -16.18 11.61 18.86
C THR A 319 -16.70 12.94 18.31
N LEU A 320 -16.00 13.54 17.36
CA LEU A 320 -16.42 14.78 16.70
C LEU A 320 -17.66 14.56 15.81
N ASP A 321 -17.75 13.45 15.09
CA ASP A 321 -18.94 13.10 14.32
C ASP A 321 -20.17 13.08 15.22
N ALA A 322 -20.06 12.46 16.37
CA ALA A 322 -21.14 12.43 17.36
C ALA A 322 -21.47 13.83 17.89
N ALA A 323 -20.46 14.61 18.29
CA ALA A 323 -20.65 15.93 18.88
C ALA A 323 -21.26 16.96 17.92
N LEU A 324 -20.86 16.90 16.64
CA LEU A 324 -21.32 17.86 15.61
C LEU A 324 -22.69 17.53 15.03
N GLY A 325 -23.33 16.44 15.44
CA GLY A 325 -24.60 15.99 14.88
C GLY A 325 -25.78 16.95 14.99
N HIS A 326 -25.66 17.95 15.86
CA HIS A 326 -26.72 18.97 16.06
C HIS A 326 -26.38 20.35 15.46
N THR A 327 -25.13 20.56 15.05
CA THR A 327 -24.64 21.87 14.60
C THR A 327 -24.27 21.91 13.14
N GLU A 328 -23.80 20.79 12.60
CA GLU A 328 -23.46 20.67 11.19
C GLU A 328 -24.65 20.17 10.36
N PRO A 329 -24.81 20.66 9.12
CA PRO A 329 -25.69 20.02 8.17
C PRO A 329 -25.33 18.55 7.98
N PRO A 330 -26.29 17.62 7.85
CA PRO A 330 -26.02 16.19 7.74
C PRO A 330 -24.99 15.82 6.68
N GLU A 331 -24.99 16.55 5.56
CA GLU A 331 -24.06 16.38 4.43
C GLU A 331 -22.63 16.80 4.74
N ASP A 332 -22.44 17.74 5.63
CA ASP A 332 -21.14 18.32 5.95
C ASP A 332 -20.54 17.76 7.24
N ARG A 333 -21.32 17.05 8.03
CA ARG A 333 -20.97 16.58 9.37
C ARG A 333 -19.71 15.70 9.39
N GLU A 334 -19.65 14.73 8.49
CA GLU A 334 -18.49 13.83 8.43
C GLU A 334 -17.22 14.57 7.98
N LEU A 335 -17.35 15.44 6.99
CA LEU A 335 -16.25 16.29 6.54
C LEU A 335 -15.75 17.18 7.67
N ALA A 336 -16.65 17.84 8.38
CA ALA A 336 -16.30 18.70 9.50
C ALA A 336 -15.59 17.93 10.62
N ALA A 337 -16.12 16.75 10.99
CA ALA A 337 -15.50 15.88 11.97
C ALA A 337 -14.08 15.46 11.56
N GLY A 338 -13.90 15.06 10.30
CA GLY A 338 -12.59 14.67 9.77
C GLY A 338 -11.59 15.82 9.69
N VAL A 339 -12.02 17.01 9.25
CA VAL A 339 -11.17 18.23 9.19
C VAL A 339 -10.73 18.64 10.61
N LEU A 340 -11.63 18.66 11.56
CA LEU A 340 -11.32 19.01 12.94
C LEU A 340 -10.48 17.92 13.65
N ALA A 341 -10.70 16.66 13.31
CA ALA A 341 -9.84 15.57 13.79
C ALA A 341 -8.39 15.77 13.33
N CYS A 342 -8.16 16.22 12.09
CA CYS A 342 -6.84 16.56 11.60
C CYS A 342 -6.23 17.75 12.37
N TYR A 343 -7.02 18.77 12.69
CA TYR A 343 -6.57 19.89 13.50
C TYR A 343 -6.17 19.46 14.91
N LEU A 344 -6.99 18.65 15.59
CA LEU A 344 -6.67 18.13 16.92
C LEU A 344 -5.45 17.19 16.89
N LEU A 345 -5.30 16.41 15.83
CA LEU A 345 -4.16 15.53 15.63
C LEU A 345 -2.85 16.31 15.49
N ASP A 346 -2.84 17.42 14.76
CA ASP A 346 -1.66 18.27 14.64
C ASP A 346 -1.30 18.89 16.00
N ALA A 347 -2.29 19.35 16.78
CA ALA A 347 -2.09 19.85 18.14
C ALA A 347 -1.57 18.75 19.10
N PHE A 348 -2.14 17.55 19.02
CA PHE A 348 -1.67 16.38 19.77
C PHE A 348 -0.21 16.04 19.42
N THR A 349 0.11 16.02 18.14
CA THR A 349 1.45 15.69 17.64
C THR A 349 2.51 16.64 18.20
N VAL A 350 2.24 17.94 18.17
CA VAL A 350 3.16 18.95 18.72
C VAL A 350 3.32 18.80 20.24
N ARG A 351 2.24 18.51 20.96
CA ARG A 351 2.25 18.40 22.42
C ARG A 351 2.93 17.14 22.94
N ASP A 352 2.60 15.97 22.36
CA ASP A 352 3.03 14.68 22.91
C ASP A 352 4.32 14.16 22.24
N PHE A 353 4.62 14.56 21.02
CA PHE A 353 5.81 14.09 20.27
C PHE A 353 6.78 15.20 19.89
N LYS A 354 6.45 16.47 20.15
CA LYS A 354 7.22 17.68 19.79
C LYS A 354 7.48 17.79 18.29
N LYS A 355 8.33 16.94 17.74
CA LYS A 355 8.63 16.83 16.32
C LYS A 355 8.68 15.35 15.94
N ILE A 356 7.95 14.98 14.92
CA ILE A 356 8.01 13.64 14.35
C ILE A 356 9.06 13.64 13.24
N GLU A 357 10.22 13.07 13.52
CA GLU A 357 11.26 12.84 12.54
C GLU A 357 11.52 11.33 12.46
N PHE A 358 10.74 10.66 11.62
CA PHE A 358 10.70 9.22 11.54
C PHE A 358 12.06 8.57 11.26
N ALA A 359 12.82 9.08 10.32
CA ALA A 359 14.15 8.55 10.02
C ALA A 359 15.08 8.58 11.24
N LYS A 360 15.02 9.64 12.06
CA LYS A 360 15.81 9.76 13.30
C LYS A 360 15.35 8.80 14.40
N ASP A 361 14.06 8.45 14.40
CA ASP A 361 13.53 7.55 15.43
C ASP A 361 13.91 6.08 15.19
N ILE A 362 14.04 5.67 13.93
CA ILE A 362 14.40 4.29 13.57
C ILE A 362 15.91 4.12 13.37
N LEU A 363 16.54 5.06 12.67
CA LEU A 363 17.91 4.96 12.19
C LEU A 363 18.84 6.01 12.83
N ARG A 364 18.68 6.28 14.11
CA ARG A 364 19.49 7.25 14.84
C ARG A 364 21.02 7.18 14.56
N PRO A 365 21.60 6.04 14.17
CA PRO A 365 22.99 6.02 13.69
C PRO A 365 23.15 6.35 12.20
N ILE A 366 22.07 6.50 11.41
CA ILE A 366 22.13 6.62 9.96
C ILE A 366 21.28 7.82 9.50
N ASP A 367 21.67 9.02 9.94
CA ASP A 367 20.97 10.28 9.65
C ASP A 367 20.91 10.65 8.15
N PHE A 368 21.69 9.97 7.31
CA PHE A 368 21.81 10.28 5.88
C PHE A 368 20.91 9.45 4.98
N ILE A 369 20.20 8.44 5.49
CA ILE A 369 19.23 7.68 4.70
C ILE A 369 17.88 8.37 4.83
N PRO A 370 17.44 9.14 3.80
CA PRO A 370 16.12 9.75 3.83
C PRO A 370 15.04 8.68 3.64
N ALA A 371 13.98 8.81 4.43
CA ALA A 371 12.67 8.20 4.15
C ALA A 371 12.55 6.66 4.22
N VAL A 372 13.23 6.00 5.17
CA VAL A 372 12.85 4.65 5.61
C VAL A 372 11.39 4.58 6.07
N ASP A 373 10.85 5.73 6.48
CA ASP A 373 9.45 5.93 6.87
C ASP A 373 8.44 5.58 5.80
N GLN A 374 8.73 5.80 4.54
CA GLN A 374 7.79 5.44 3.46
C GLN A 374 7.76 3.93 3.17
N LEU A 375 8.84 3.24 3.48
CA LEU A 375 9.03 1.83 3.14
C LEU A 375 8.38 0.88 4.12
N MET A 376 8.60 1.11 5.40
CA MET A 376 8.09 0.22 6.44
C MET A 376 6.61 0.41 6.70
N TYR A 377 6.03 1.51 6.20
CA TYR A 377 4.65 1.94 6.45
C TYR A 377 3.94 2.40 5.19
N ALA A 378 4.27 1.85 4.03
CA ALA A 378 3.54 2.19 2.81
C ALA A 378 2.01 2.10 2.98
N PRO A 379 1.44 1.10 3.68
CA PRO A 379 0.03 1.10 4.03
C PRO A 379 -0.37 2.24 4.96
N LEU A 380 0.45 2.51 5.98
CA LEU A 380 0.20 3.56 6.94
C LEU A 380 0.34 4.95 6.32
N VAL A 381 1.36 5.12 5.48
CA VAL A 381 1.63 6.37 4.79
C VAL A 381 0.60 6.64 3.71
N ALA A 382 0.12 5.61 3.00
CA ALA A 382 -0.93 5.75 2.01
C ALA A 382 -2.27 6.15 2.65
N SER A 383 -2.58 5.64 3.84
CA SER A 383 -3.87 5.89 4.51
C SER A 383 -3.91 7.16 5.34
N SER A 384 -2.79 7.61 5.91
CA SER A 384 -2.86 8.53 7.03
C SER A 384 -2.11 9.84 6.90
N SER A 385 -1.00 9.86 6.23
CA SER A 385 -0.06 10.96 6.38
C SER A 385 0.30 11.68 5.12
N THR A 386 -0.15 11.22 3.97
CA THR A 386 0.14 11.93 2.76
C THR A 386 -0.75 13.15 2.66
N TYR A 387 -0.13 14.30 2.45
CA TYR A 387 -0.79 15.52 2.03
C TYR A 387 -1.73 15.27 0.84
N PHE A 388 -1.45 14.27 0.07
CA PHE A 388 -2.13 13.84 -1.14
C PHE A 388 -3.14 12.70 -0.92
N GLY A 389 -3.42 12.30 0.31
CA GLY A 389 -4.34 11.18 0.58
C GLY A 389 -5.59 11.25 -0.28
N ASP A 390 -5.87 10.20 -1.01
CA ASP A 390 -7.05 10.00 -1.86
C ASP A 390 -7.22 11.04 -2.99
N VAL A 391 -6.14 11.60 -3.50
CA VAL A 391 -6.20 12.47 -4.68
C VAL A 391 -6.45 11.67 -5.95
N ASP A 392 -6.10 10.40 -5.96
CA ASP A 392 -6.37 9.53 -7.08
C ASP A 392 -7.85 9.17 -7.12
N ALA A 393 -8.49 9.58 -8.22
CA ALA A 393 -9.89 9.25 -8.50
C ALA A 393 -10.13 7.74 -8.55
N ASP A 394 -9.06 6.96 -8.66
CA ASP A 394 -9.05 5.52 -8.72
C ASP A 394 -8.49 4.91 -7.43
N ASP A 395 -9.00 5.35 -6.26
CA ASP A 395 -8.68 4.70 -5.00
C ASP A 395 -8.97 3.19 -5.12
N PRO A 396 -7.92 2.34 -5.15
CA PRO A 396 -8.09 0.90 -5.31
C PRO A 396 -8.75 0.27 -4.11
N TYR A 397 -8.80 0.98 -3.00
CA TYR A 397 -9.27 0.43 -1.75
C TYR A 397 -10.76 0.60 -1.52
N ARG A 398 -11.39 1.63 -2.08
CA ARG A 398 -12.85 1.93 -2.04
C ARG A 398 -13.66 1.10 -1.02
N ASP A 399 -13.13 1.05 0.19
CA ASP A 399 -13.64 0.16 1.24
C ASP A 399 -14.73 0.85 2.07
N ASP A 400 -14.88 2.14 1.88
CA ASP A 400 -15.90 2.92 2.54
C ASP A 400 -17.21 2.90 1.75
N VAL A 401 -18.19 2.18 2.29
CA VAL A 401 -19.55 2.07 1.74
C VAL A 401 -20.20 3.43 1.44
N ARG A 402 -19.80 4.47 2.17
CA ARG A 402 -20.36 5.82 1.98
C ARG A 402 -19.76 6.54 0.79
N ARG A 403 -18.59 6.10 0.32
CA ARG A 403 -17.80 6.80 -0.69
C ARG A 403 -17.62 6.03 -1.99
N PHE A 404 -18.10 4.76 -2.07
CA PHE A 404 -17.85 3.95 -3.26
C PHE A 404 -18.44 4.55 -4.55
N ALA A 405 -19.54 5.28 -4.44
CA ALA A 405 -20.20 5.97 -5.55
C ALA A 405 -19.79 7.46 -5.67
N THR A 406 -19.02 7.98 -4.72
CA THR A 406 -18.64 9.39 -4.67
C THR A 406 -17.13 9.54 -4.61
N ARG A 407 -16.58 10.42 -5.43
CA ARG A 407 -15.15 10.77 -5.41
C ARG A 407 -14.92 11.91 -4.43
N THR A 408 -15.20 11.68 -3.14
CA THR A 408 -15.05 12.71 -2.12
C THR A 408 -13.60 12.74 -1.66
N PRO A 409 -12.94 13.91 -1.66
CA PRO A 409 -11.57 14.02 -1.20
C PRO A 409 -11.46 13.71 0.30
N SER A 410 -10.29 13.27 0.73
CA SER A 410 -10.08 12.98 2.15
C SER A 410 -10.20 14.25 2.99
N PRO A 411 -10.73 14.17 4.21
CA PRO A 411 -10.77 15.29 5.13
C PRO A 411 -9.38 15.91 5.40
N ARG A 412 -8.32 15.09 5.30
CA ARG A 412 -6.95 15.57 5.46
C ARG A 412 -6.53 16.51 4.33
N LEU A 413 -6.90 16.19 3.08
CA LEU A 413 -6.65 17.09 1.95
C LEU A 413 -7.37 18.43 2.14
N VAL A 414 -8.66 18.39 2.47
CA VAL A 414 -9.46 19.60 2.71
C VAL A 414 -8.87 20.43 3.86
N TYR A 415 -8.48 19.79 4.97
CA TYR A 415 -7.81 20.44 6.07
C TYR A 415 -6.51 21.14 5.62
N ASN A 416 -5.65 20.43 4.91
CA ASN A 416 -4.38 20.98 4.43
C ASN A 416 -4.60 22.17 3.48
N LYS A 417 -5.60 22.08 2.57
CA LYS A 417 -5.93 23.19 1.66
C LYS A 417 -6.57 24.37 2.38
N LEU A 418 -7.41 24.15 3.40
CA LEU A 418 -7.89 25.22 4.29
C LEU A 418 -6.73 25.87 5.03
N LEU A 419 -5.81 25.09 5.56
CA LEU A 419 -4.60 25.58 6.23
C LEU A 419 -3.74 26.44 5.30
N ASP A 420 -3.63 26.07 4.01
CA ASP A 420 -2.94 26.85 2.98
C ASP A 420 -3.59 28.22 2.75
N VAL A 421 -4.91 28.29 2.81
CA VAL A 421 -5.68 29.50 2.54
C VAL A 421 -5.75 30.39 3.78
N LEU A 422 -6.02 29.82 4.94
CA LEU A 422 -6.30 30.54 6.19
C LEU A 422 -5.06 30.75 7.08
N GLY A 423 -4.02 29.93 6.88
CA GLY A 423 -2.86 29.85 7.77
C GLY A 423 -3.19 29.16 9.12
N PRO A 424 -2.14 28.82 9.92
CA PRO A 424 -2.31 28.11 11.20
C PRO A 424 -3.22 28.86 12.18
N GLY A 425 -3.02 30.19 12.33
CA GLY A 425 -3.87 31.01 13.20
C GLY A 425 -5.31 31.15 12.72
N GLY A 426 -5.54 31.12 11.39
CA GLY A 426 -6.87 31.06 10.81
C GLY A 426 -7.58 29.76 11.14
N MET A 427 -6.90 28.63 10.96
CA MET A 427 -7.46 27.32 11.28
C MET A 427 -7.82 27.17 12.76
N THR A 428 -6.99 27.73 13.67
CA THR A 428 -7.31 27.76 15.11
C THR A 428 -8.60 28.52 15.38
N ARG A 429 -8.81 29.70 14.73
CA ARG A 429 -10.07 30.46 14.87
C ARG A 429 -11.28 29.69 14.32
N VAL A 430 -11.13 28.99 13.18
CA VAL A 430 -12.19 28.14 12.63
C VAL A 430 -12.54 27.03 13.61
N ALA A 431 -11.54 26.29 14.10
CA ALA A 431 -11.75 25.21 15.05
C ALA A 431 -12.48 25.73 16.30
N HIS A 432 -12.05 26.85 16.88
CA HIS A 432 -12.73 27.46 18.04
C HIS A 432 -14.17 27.84 17.72
N ALA A 433 -14.43 28.46 16.55
CA ALA A 433 -15.79 28.84 16.17
C ALA A 433 -16.70 27.61 16.02
N VAL A 434 -16.21 26.52 15.48
CA VAL A 434 -17.01 25.29 15.36
C VAL A 434 -17.20 24.61 16.72
N LEU A 435 -16.11 24.38 17.46
CA LEU A 435 -16.14 23.57 18.69
C LEU A 435 -16.76 24.29 19.88
N ALA A 436 -16.48 25.59 20.04
CA ALA A 436 -16.96 26.35 21.20
C ALA A 436 -18.29 27.06 20.96
N THR A 437 -18.63 27.43 19.73
CA THR A 437 -19.87 28.18 19.44
C THR A 437 -20.89 27.44 18.59
N GLY A 438 -20.57 26.20 18.17
CA GLY A 438 -21.45 25.38 17.34
C GLY A 438 -21.68 25.93 15.93
N LYS A 439 -20.80 26.78 15.41
CA LYS A 439 -20.94 27.35 14.07
C LYS A 439 -20.56 26.31 13.01
N PRO A 440 -21.35 26.11 11.95
CA PRO A 440 -20.98 25.17 10.88
C PRO A 440 -19.61 25.50 10.26
N LEU A 441 -18.82 24.46 9.94
CA LEU A 441 -17.44 24.55 9.44
C LEU A 441 -17.31 25.53 8.27
N LYS A 442 -18.19 25.41 7.25
CA LYS A 442 -18.15 26.24 6.05
C LYS A 442 -18.40 27.73 6.38
N MET A 443 -19.30 27.98 7.31
CA MET A 443 -19.58 29.36 7.76
C MET A 443 -18.42 29.93 8.58
N ALA A 444 -17.86 29.15 9.51
CA ALA A 444 -16.73 29.56 10.32
C ALA A 444 -15.49 29.85 9.45
N ALA A 445 -15.24 29.02 8.46
CA ALA A 445 -14.14 29.22 7.51
C ALA A 445 -14.29 30.48 6.68
N ALA A 446 -15.49 30.76 6.16
CA ALA A 446 -15.80 31.98 5.37
C ALA A 446 -15.64 33.26 6.21
N GLU A 447 -16.09 33.24 7.46
CA GLU A 447 -15.93 34.37 8.38
C GLU A 447 -14.46 34.65 8.71
N VAL A 448 -13.69 33.61 9.00
CA VAL A 448 -12.25 33.74 9.27
C VAL A 448 -11.47 34.22 8.07
N PHE A 449 -11.87 33.76 6.86
CA PHE A 449 -11.30 34.21 5.59
C PHE A 449 -11.64 35.66 5.29
N GLY A 450 -12.77 36.17 5.81
CA GLY A 450 -13.26 37.52 5.53
C GLY A 450 -13.87 37.68 4.15
N GLY A 451 -14.41 36.62 3.57
CA GLY A 451 -14.96 36.61 2.23
C GLY A 451 -15.66 35.30 1.83
N ASP A 452 -16.08 35.24 0.58
CA ASP A 452 -16.76 34.07 0.01
C ASP A 452 -15.77 32.93 -0.28
N LEU A 453 -15.99 31.75 0.31
CA LEU A 453 -15.25 30.51 0.09
C LEU A 453 -16.00 29.49 -0.77
N ARG A 454 -17.11 29.84 -1.45
CA ARG A 454 -17.81 28.90 -2.34
C ARG A 454 -16.91 28.33 -3.43
N TRP A 455 -15.97 29.17 -3.93
CA TRP A 455 -14.96 28.72 -4.89
C TRP A 455 -14.04 27.62 -4.32
N PHE A 456 -13.70 27.68 -3.04
CA PHE A 456 -12.86 26.70 -2.35
C PHE A 456 -13.57 25.34 -2.26
N TRP A 457 -14.81 25.37 -1.78
CA TRP A 457 -15.60 24.14 -1.65
C TRP A 457 -15.91 23.51 -3.00
N ALA A 458 -16.27 24.31 -4.01
CA ALA A 458 -16.48 23.81 -5.36
C ALA A 458 -15.23 23.18 -5.97
N GLN A 459 -14.05 23.66 -5.59
CA GLN A 459 -12.77 23.15 -6.11
C GLN A 459 -12.29 21.89 -5.39
N TRP A 460 -12.50 21.79 -4.06
CA TRP A 460 -11.87 20.77 -3.23
C TRP A 460 -12.83 19.73 -2.64
N LEU A 461 -14.14 19.88 -2.81
CA LEU A 461 -15.13 18.87 -2.40
C LEU A 461 -15.58 17.96 -3.56
N GLY A 462 -15.30 18.34 -4.80
CA GLY A 462 -15.54 17.50 -5.97
C GLY A 462 -14.35 16.62 -6.30
N PRO A 463 -14.38 16.00 -7.50
CA PRO A 463 -13.21 15.30 -8.01
C PRO A 463 -11.98 16.21 -7.98
N PRO A 464 -10.81 15.70 -7.53
CA PRO A 464 -9.62 16.52 -7.45
C PRO A 464 -9.29 17.15 -8.81
N PRO A 465 -8.92 18.45 -8.84
CA PRO A 465 -8.62 19.11 -10.09
C PRO A 465 -7.37 18.49 -10.73
N ARG A 466 -7.45 18.20 -12.02
CA ARG A 466 -6.29 17.74 -12.80
C ARG A 466 -5.42 18.93 -13.17
N VAL A 467 -4.32 19.10 -12.47
CA VAL A 467 -3.42 20.24 -12.62
C VAL A 467 -1.97 19.82 -12.47
N ASN A 468 -1.08 20.48 -13.19
CA ASN A 468 0.36 20.35 -13.03
C ASN A 468 1.02 21.73 -13.05
N TYR A 469 2.14 21.86 -12.37
CA TYR A 469 2.90 23.08 -12.25
C TYR A 469 4.33 22.88 -12.76
N ARG A 470 4.91 23.94 -13.34
CA ARG A 470 6.32 23.93 -13.75
C ARG A 470 6.93 25.34 -13.71
N LEU A 471 8.23 25.41 -13.57
CA LEU A 471 8.99 26.61 -13.88
C LEU A 471 9.07 26.75 -15.41
N ALA A 472 8.46 27.78 -15.95
CA ALA A 472 8.47 28.04 -17.40
C ALA A 472 9.69 28.83 -17.84
N GLY A 473 10.33 29.54 -16.94
CA GLY A 473 11.58 30.26 -17.20
C GLY A 473 12.11 30.93 -15.94
N VAL A 474 13.42 31.12 -15.90
CA VAL A 474 14.12 31.89 -14.89
C VAL A 474 15.12 32.82 -15.57
N VAL A 475 14.93 34.11 -15.40
CA VAL A 475 15.78 35.12 -15.97
C VAL A 475 16.54 35.85 -14.86
N VAL A 476 17.84 35.93 -14.99
CA VAL A 476 18.72 36.62 -14.03
C VAL A 476 19.32 37.85 -14.68
N GLY A 477 19.11 39.00 -14.09
CA GLY A 477 19.61 40.27 -14.57
C GLY A 477 20.26 41.13 -13.46
N PRO A 478 20.82 42.25 -13.81
CA PRO A 478 21.26 43.23 -12.81
C PRO A 478 20.08 43.83 -12.06
N ARG A 479 20.27 44.24 -10.85
CA ARG A 479 19.23 44.94 -10.05
C ARG A 479 18.95 46.32 -10.67
N ALA A 480 17.68 46.69 -10.69
CA ALA A 480 17.23 47.96 -11.23
C ALA A 480 17.73 49.18 -10.42
N ASP A 481 18.01 49.01 -9.13
CA ASP A 481 18.49 50.02 -8.20
C ASP A 481 20.02 50.19 -8.27
N GLY A 482 20.71 49.44 -9.12
CA GLY A 482 22.17 49.46 -9.21
C GLY A 482 22.93 48.90 -8.01
N ALA A 483 22.25 48.38 -6.99
CA ALA A 483 22.87 47.76 -5.83
C ALA A 483 23.54 46.41 -6.19
N PRO A 484 24.56 45.99 -5.44
CA PRO A 484 25.17 44.68 -5.64
C PRO A 484 24.15 43.53 -5.53
N GLY A 485 24.30 42.54 -6.41
CA GLY A 485 23.43 41.38 -6.47
C GLY A 485 22.72 41.21 -7.82
N VAL A 486 21.68 40.39 -7.86
CA VAL A 486 20.92 40.08 -9.07
C VAL A 486 19.43 40.21 -8.85
N HIS A 487 18.74 40.62 -9.90
CA HIS A 487 17.28 40.55 -10.00
C HIS A 487 16.92 39.24 -10.71
N VAL A 488 15.98 38.47 -10.12
CA VAL A 488 15.54 37.22 -10.67
C VAL A 488 14.06 37.31 -10.98
N THR A 489 13.70 37.06 -12.24
CA THR A 489 12.32 36.92 -12.69
C THR A 489 12.01 35.43 -12.93
N ILE A 490 10.95 34.93 -12.37
CA ILE A 490 10.56 33.51 -12.39
C ILE A 490 9.18 33.42 -13.01
N ASP A 491 9.06 32.74 -14.11
CA ASP A 491 7.79 32.42 -14.76
C ASP A 491 7.34 31.01 -14.34
N VAL A 492 6.18 30.93 -13.71
CA VAL A 492 5.54 29.68 -13.30
C VAL A 492 4.38 29.39 -14.27
N ALA A 493 4.31 28.16 -14.79
CA ALA A 493 3.20 27.71 -15.63
C ALA A 493 2.32 26.73 -14.87
N ARG A 494 1.03 26.81 -15.08
CA ARG A 494 0.00 25.86 -14.68
C ARG A 494 -0.59 25.22 -15.93
N GLU A 495 -0.64 23.90 -15.94
CA GLU A 495 -1.25 23.10 -17.01
C GLU A 495 -2.45 22.35 -16.45
N GLY A 496 -3.56 22.29 -17.20
CA GLY A 496 -4.80 21.62 -16.78
C GLY A 496 -5.81 22.58 -16.15
N ALA A 497 -6.41 22.19 -15.03
CA ALA A 497 -7.48 22.94 -14.41
C ALA A 497 -7.04 24.31 -13.86
N ASP A 498 -7.94 25.29 -13.92
CA ASP A 498 -7.69 26.63 -13.36
C ASP A 498 -7.98 26.65 -11.85
N VAL A 499 -7.00 26.20 -11.09
CA VAL A 499 -7.06 26.06 -9.62
C VAL A 499 -6.61 27.35 -8.94
N LEU A 500 -7.30 27.74 -7.88
CA LEU A 500 -6.83 28.79 -6.97
C LEU A 500 -6.21 28.17 -5.73
N GLU A 501 -4.88 28.15 -5.69
CA GLU A 501 -4.10 27.71 -4.55
C GLU A 501 -2.75 28.45 -4.48
N PRO A 502 -2.14 28.54 -3.30
CA PRO A 502 -0.80 29.14 -3.19
C PRO A 502 0.26 28.21 -3.77
N VAL A 503 0.98 28.70 -4.77
CA VAL A 503 2.16 28.02 -5.33
C VAL A 503 3.40 28.69 -4.80
N GLU A 504 4.13 27.98 -3.95
CA GLU A 504 5.35 28.48 -3.34
C GLU A 504 6.55 28.19 -4.24
N VAL A 505 7.43 29.20 -4.38
CA VAL A 505 8.71 29.09 -5.08
C VAL A 505 9.81 29.57 -4.15
N ARG A 506 10.71 28.66 -3.80
CA ARG A 506 11.90 28.97 -3.00
C ARG A 506 13.03 29.41 -3.92
N VAL A 507 13.64 30.51 -3.58
CA VAL A 507 14.81 31.07 -4.26
C VAL A 507 15.96 31.10 -3.28
N GLU A 508 17.11 30.55 -3.65
CA GLU A 508 18.30 30.50 -2.81
C GLU A 508 19.45 31.25 -3.50
N ASP A 509 20.13 32.09 -2.78
CA ASP A 509 21.33 32.78 -3.27
C ASP A 509 22.62 32.00 -2.97
N LYS A 510 23.73 32.43 -3.62
CA LYS A 510 25.06 31.81 -3.44
C LYS A 510 25.66 31.98 -2.06
N ALA A 511 25.14 32.87 -1.24
CA ALA A 511 25.55 33.07 0.15
C ALA A 511 24.73 32.21 1.14
N GLY A 512 23.74 31.43 0.64
CA GLY A 512 22.87 30.56 1.46
C GLY A 512 21.61 31.26 1.98
N GLY A 513 21.36 32.51 1.59
CA GLY A 513 20.10 33.20 1.87
C GLY A 513 18.98 32.59 1.05
N ALA A 514 17.84 32.28 1.68
CA ALA A 514 16.68 31.70 1.00
C ALA A 514 15.44 32.58 1.20
N ARG A 515 14.61 32.70 0.16
CA ARG A 515 13.31 33.39 0.19
C ARG A 515 12.26 32.50 -0.45
N THR A 516 11.05 32.55 0.09
CA THR A 516 9.88 31.89 -0.50
C THR A 516 8.96 32.96 -1.08
N LEU A 517 8.70 32.86 -2.36
CA LEU A 517 7.75 33.66 -3.10
C LEU A 517 6.46 32.85 -3.28
N THR A 518 5.30 33.51 -3.39
CA THR A 518 4.02 32.82 -3.50
C THR A 518 3.19 33.38 -4.63
N TRP A 519 2.77 32.52 -5.56
CA TRP A 519 1.79 32.84 -6.58
C TRP A 519 0.40 32.41 -6.11
N ARG A 520 -0.56 33.36 -6.02
CA ARG A 520 -1.93 33.11 -5.53
C ARG A 520 -3.00 33.61 -6.51
N ARG A 521 -2.83 33.38 -7.79
CA ARG A 521 -3.78 33.86 -8.83
C ARG A 521 -4.24 32.72 -9.71
N ARG A 522 -5.45 32.87 -10.27
CA ARG A 522 -5.92 32.04 -11.36
C ARG A 522 -5.15 32.35 -12.64
N GLY A 523 -5.25 31.47 -13.62
CA GLY A 523 -4.63 31.59 -14.92
C GLY A 523 -3.48 30.64 -15.16
N PRO A 524 -3.07 30.46 -16.43
CA PRO A 524 -2.10 29.45 -16.84
C PRO A 524 -0.65 29.86 -16.53
N ARG A 525 -0.39 31.11 -16.21
CA ARG A 525 0.96 31.62 -15.95
C ARG A 525 0.98 32.62 -14.80
N GLY A 526 2.07 32.57 -14.01
CA GLY A 526 2.40 33.51 -12.95
C GLY A 526 3.84 34.00 -13.10
N ARG A 527 4.07 35.27 -12.73
CA ARG A 527 5.42 35.85 -12.67
C ARG A 527 5.72 36.25 -11.25
N LEU A 528 6.88 35.85 -10.77
CA LEU A 528 7.43 36.18 -9.46
C LEU A 528 8.79 36.85 -9.64
N GLU A 529 9.12 37.75 -8.74
CA GLU A 529 10.36 38.52 -8.81
C GLU A 529 11.05 38.58 -7.44
N ALA A 530 12.36 38.50 -7.45
CA ALA A 530 13.16 38.62 -6.24
C ALA A 530 14.50 39.31 -6.52
N ASP A 531 14.93 40.17 -5.61
CA ASP A 531 16.29 40.67 -5.58
C ASP A 531 17.15 39.86 -4.61
N LEU A 532 18.28 39.38 -5.08
CA LEU A 532 19.21 38.56 -4.31
C LEU A 532 20.55 39.31 -4.14
N PRO A 533 21.08 39.37 -2.90
CA PRO A 533 22.34 40.09 -2.63
C PRO A 533 23.57 39.39 -3.22
N ALA A 534 23.52 38.05 -3.35
CA ALA A 534 24.62 37.25 -3.83
C ALA A 534 24.18 36.37 -4.97
N GLY A 535 24.21 36.56 -6.13
CA GLY A 535 23.87 35.75 -7.31
C GLY A 535 22.96 34.52 -7.05
N LEU A 536 22.17 34.13 -8.02
CA LEU A 536 21.25 33.01 -7.89
C LEU A 536 22.02 31.69 -7.76
N LYS A 537 21.58 30.84 -6.80
CA LYS A 537 22.05 29.47 -6.62
C LYS A 537 21.03 28.46 -7.12
N SER A 538 19.76 28.56 -6.68
CA SER A 538 18.68 27.64 -7.08
C SER A 538 17.31 28.29 -7.01
N VAL A 539 16.40 27.78 -7.83
CA VAL A 539 14.95 28.05 -7.78
C VAL A 539 14.24 26.73 -7.67
N GLU A 540 13.32 26.63 -6.73
CA GLU A 540 12.61 25.40 -6.41
C GLU A 540 11.12 25.72 -6.29
N ILE A 541 10.26 25.07 -7.12
CA ILE A 541 8.82 25.17 -7.00
C ILE A 541 8.32 24.13 -5.99
N ASP A 542 7.34 24.49 -5.18
CA ASP A 542 6.70 23.65 -4.16
C ASP A 542 7.70 22.95 -3.21
N PRO A 543 8.56 23.69 -2.51
CA PRO A 543 9.63 23.13 -1.67
C PRO A 543 9.12 22.23 -0.53
N GLN A 544 7.85 22.30 -0.21
CA GLN A 544 7.21 21.51 0.85
C GLN A 544 6.35 20.35 0.30
N ALA A 545 6.30 20.16 -1.02
CA ALA A 545 5.49 19.15 -1.70
C ALA A 545 4.01 19.20 -1.30
N ARG A 546 3.39 20.41 -1.37
CA ARG A 546 2.00 20.67 -0.97
C ARG A 546 1.02 20.80 -2.14
N LEU A 547 1.52 20.91 -3.38
CA LEU A 547 0.68 20.96 -4.56
C LEU A 547 0.15 19.57 -4.91
N VAL A 548 -1.12 19.52 -5.31
CA VAL A 548 -1.78 18.31 -5.78
C VAL A 548 -1.65 18.27 -7.29
N GLU A 549 -0.73 17.44 -7.79
CA GLU A 549 -0.46 17.31 -9.21
C GLU A 549 -0.92 15.93 -9.73
N THR A 550 -1.60 15.91 -10.88
CA THR A 550 -2.11 14.67 -11.49
C THR A 550 -1.08 13.91 -12.28
N ALA A 551 -0.06 14.58 -12.81
CA ALA A 551 1.03 13.89 -13.44
C ALA A 551 2.15 13.69 -12.43
N MET A 552 2.04 12.67 -11.59
CA MET A 552 3.23 12.11 -11.00
C MET A 552 4.18 11.71 -12.13
N GLY A 553 5.17 12.55 -12.41
CA GLY A 553 6.16 12.24 -13.41
C GLY A 553 5.89 12.76 -14.84
N SER A 554 5.22 13.90 -15.05
CA SER A 554 5.30 14.50 -16.36
C SER A 554 6.77 14.73 -16.72
N LEU A 555 7.21 13.95 -17.68
CA LEU A 555 8.60 13.85 -18.13
C LEU A 555 9.03 15.03 -19.03
N ARG A 556 8.34 16.14 -18.97
CA ARG A 556 8.83 17.31 -19.70
C ARG A 556 10.01 17.85 -18.88
N PRO A 557 11.22 17.77 -19.42
CA PRO A 557 12.36 18.43 -18.82
C PRO A 557 12.03 19.91 -18.65
N SER A 558 12.67 20.55 -17.71
CA SER A 558 12.70 21.99 -17.61
C SER A 558 13.12 22.58 -18.96
N ASP A 559 12.44 23.62 -19.40
CA ASP A 559 12.91 24.42 -20.55
C ASP A 559 14.29 25.02 -20.24
N ASP A 560 14.68 25.04 -18.98
CA ASP A 560 16.03 25.39 -18.52
C ASP A 560 16.63 24.20 -17.74
N PRO A 561 17.72 23.58 -18.25
CA PRO A 561 18.35 22.42 -17.61
C PRO A 561 19.03 22.73 -16.27
N LEU A 562 19.21 23.98 -15.92
CA LEU A 562 19.81 24.41 -14.63
C LEU A 562 18.77 24.47 -13.50
N TYR A 563 17.48 24.54 -13.85
CA TYR A 563 16.41 24.69 -12.88
C TYR A 563 15.43 23.53 -13.02
N ASP A 564 15.21 22.86 -11.91
CA ASP A 564 14.27 21.77 -11.91
C ASP A 564 12.84 22.31 -12.05
N ASN A 565 12.09 21.73 -12.96
CA ASN A 565 10.68 22.04 -13.15
C ASN A 565 9.82 21.71 -11.97
N ARG A 566 10.38 20.94 -11.07
CA ARG A 566 9.64 20.38 -9.96
C ARG A 566 10.44 20.50 -8.72
N SER A 567 9.75 20.92 -7.76
CA SER A 567 10.16 20.85 -6.40
C SER A 567 10.45 19.46 -5.97
N PRO A 568 11.49 19.42 -5.26
CA PRO A 568 12.71 18.82 -5.74
C PRO A 568 12.36 17.45 -6.25
N GLN A 569 12.95 17.01 -7.36
CA GLN A 569 13.07 15.60 -7.68
C GLN A 569 13.91 14.95 -6.58
N ARG A 570 13.38 14.97 -5.37
CA ARG A 570 14.03 14.30 -4.25
C ARG A 570 13.92 12.82 -4.53
N TRP A 571 15.05 12.23 -4.80
CA TRP A 571 15.18 10.80 -4.81
C TRP A 571 14.87 10.30 -3.42
N ARG A 572 13.84 9.49 -3.31
CA ARG A 572 13.43 8.87 -2.06
C ARG A 572 13.74 7.40 -2.10
N LEU A 573 14.20 6.88 -1.01
CA LEU A 573 14.29 5.45 -0.81
C LEU A 573 12.88 4.89 -0.79
N LEU A 574 12.50 4.17 -1.88
CA LEU A 574 11.18 3.56 -2.01
C LEU A 574 11.16 2.17 -1.39
N TYR A 575 12.25 1.43 -1.52
CA TYR A 575 12.31 0.04 -1.10
C TYR A 575 13.72 -0.30 -0.64
N GLN A 576 13.81 -1.12 0.39
CA GLN A 576 15.01 -1.81 0.81
C GLN A 576 14.69 -3.28 1.02
N GLY A 577 15.58 -4.16 0.62
CA GLY A 577 15.41 -5.58 0.80
C GLY A 577 16.71 -6.23 1.21
N PHE A 578 16.58 -7.27 2.00
CA PHE A 578 17.69 -8.16 2.37
C PHE A 578 17.31 -9.56 1.96
N GLY A 579 18.14 -10.20 1.15
CA GLY A 579 18.01 -11.59 0.78
C GLY A 579 19.12 -12.40 1.41
N ALA A 580 18.80 -13.60 1.81
CA ALA A 580 19.77 -14.59 2.23
C ALA A 580 19.42 -15.94 1.61
N LEU A 581 20.44 -16.62 1.14
CA LEU A 581 20.33 -17.93 0.58
C LEU A 581 21.40 -18.80 1.21
N LEU A 582 20.99 -19.89 1.80
CA LEU A 582 21.85 -20.84 2.44
C LEU A 582 21.84 -22.14 1.63
N ASN A 583 22.98 -22.51 1.12
CA ASN A 583 23.17 -23.84 0.56
C ASN A 583 23.78 -24.72 1.64
N ILE A 584 22.95 -25.51 2.31
CA ILE A 584 23.35 -26.37 3.39
C ILE A 584 24.30 -27.47 2.89
N SER A 585 24.09 -27.95 1.67
CA SER A 585 24.88 -29.01 1.08
C SER A 585 26.28 -28.57 0.67
N ALA A 586 26.43 -27.30 0.27
CA ALA A 586 27.74 -26.72 -0.07
C ALA A 586 28.38 -25.99 1.12
N VAL A 587 27.65 -25.78 2.22
CA VAL A 587 28.06 -24.94 3.36
C VAL A 587 28.40 -23.52 2.89
N THR A 588 27.67 -23.00 1.95
CA THR A 588 27.83 -21.65 1.41
C THR A 588 26.61 -20.79 1.70
N ALA A 589 26.79 -19.48 1.68
CA ALA A 589 25.72 -18.52 1.87
C ALA A 589 25.88 -17.34 0.89
N THR A 590 24.76 -16.96 0.28
CA THR A 590 24.66 -15.76 -0.52
C THR A 590 23.85 -14.72 0.25
N PHE A 591 24.31 -13.49 0.27
CA PHE A 591 23.62 -12.38 0.91
C PHE A 591 23.47 -11.23 -0.08
N GLU A 592 22.33 -10.57 -0.01
CA GLU A 592 22.09 -9.40 -0.80
C GLU A 592 21.37 -8.31 0.00
N ALA A 593 21.80 -7.07 -0.17
CA ALA A 593 21.09 -5.90 0.28
C ALA A 593 20.83 -5.00 -0.92
N ALA A 594 19.60 -4.68 -1.16
CA ALA A 594 19.16 -3.84 -2.27
C ALA A 594 18.37 -2.63 -1.79
N PHE A 595 18.59 -1.49 -2.45
CA PHE A 595 17.95 -0.22 -2.14
C PHE A 595 17.43 0.38 -3.44
N VAL A 596 16.12 0.63 -3.51
CA VAL A 596 15.48 1.27 -4.66
C VAL A 596 15.16 2.71 -4.33
N LEU A 597 15.75 3.62 -5.08
CA LEU A 597 15.49 5.05 -5.01
C LEU A 597 14.61 5.45 -6.18
N LYS A 598 13.55 6.20 -5.93
CA LYS A 598 12.72 6.81 -6.97
C LYS A 598 12.57 8.31 -6.73
N PRO A 599 12.46 9.13 -7.79
CA PRO A 599 12.04 10.51 -7.65
C PRO A 599 10.62 10.59 -7.10
N GLN A 600 10.34 11.57 -6.28
CA GLN A 600 9.04 11.71 -5.61
C GLN A 600 7.85 11.75 -6.58
N HIS A 601 8.02 12.33 -7.75
CA HIS A 601 6.97 12.58 -8.72
C HIS A 601 7.22 11.92 -10.09
N ASP A 602 8.11 10.94 -10.16
CA ASP A 602 8.41 10.25 -11.41
C ASP A 602 8.52 8.75 -11.22
N LEU A 603 7.43 8.05 -11.51
CA LEU A 603 7.37 6.59 -11.42
C LEU A 603 8.18 5.88 -12.51
N ARG A 604 8.61 6.60 -13.58
CA ARG A 604 9.31 6.01 -14.72
C ARG A 604 10.81 5.87 -14.52
N ARG A 605 11.36 6.39 -13.44
CA ARG A 605 12.79 6.30 -13.15
C ARG A 605 13.04 5.64 -11.81
N ALA A 606 14.05 4.80 -11.75
CA ALA A 606 14.54 4.25 -10.49
C ALA A 606 16.06 4.12 -10.52
N ILE A 607 16.68 4.20 -9.34
CA ILE A 607 18.05 3.77 -9.12
C ILE A 607 17.98 2.59 -8.17
N LEU A 608 18.50 1.45 -8.61
CA LEU A 608 18.72 0.29 -7.77
C LEU A 608 20.18 0.28 -7.34
N LEU A 609 20.43 0.29 -6.05
CA LEU A 609 21.75 0.06 -5.47
C LEU A 609 21.76 -1.31 -4.82
N ARG A 610 22.83 -2.07 -5.01
CA ARG A 610 22.95 -3.44 -4.53
C ARG A 610 24.32 -3.65 -3.91
N ALA A 611 24.34 -4.27 -2.75
CA ALA A 611 25.54 -4.85 -2.18
C ALA A 611 25.30 -6.36 -2.00
N PHE A 612 26.24 -7.18 -2.42
CA PHE A 612 26.04 -8.61 -2.42
C PHE A 612 27.32 -9.38 -2.07
N HIS A 613 27.11 -10.56 -1.57
CA HIS A 613 28.08 -11.64 -1.49
C HIS A 613 27.40 -12.84 -2.15
N ASP A 614 27.98 -13.35 -3.18
CA ASP A 614 27.53 -14.56 -3.84
C ASP A 614 28.68 -15.60 -3.89
N GLU A 615 28.36 -16.76 -4.41
CA GLU A 615 29.30 -17.89 -4.42
C GLU A 615 30.51 -17.64 -5.33
N ALA A 616 30.41 -16.78 -6.34
CA ALA A 616 31.50 -16.41 -7.24
C ALA A 616 32.25 -15.12 -6.80
N SER A 617 31.72 -14.41 -5.81
CA SER A 617 32.25 -13.13 -5.35
C SER A 617 32.35 -13.09 -3.83
N THR A 618 33.46 -12.63 -3.30
CA THR A 618 33.61 -12.43 -1.84
C THR A 618 32.80 -11.22 -1.37
N ILE A 619 32.72 -10.20 -2.20
CA ILE A 619 31.87 -9.01 -2.01
C ILE A 619 31.70 -8.29 -3.34
N GLY A 620 30.51 -7.77 -3.60
CA GLY A 620 30.23 -6.97 -4.76
C GLY A 620 29.28 -5.81 -4.43
N VAL A 621 29.38 -4.77 -5.23
CA VAL A 621 28.44 -3.65 -5.21
C VAL A 621 28.03 -3.30 -6.62
N GLY A 622 26.81 -2.83 -6.80
CA GLY A 622 26.30 -2.42 -8.11
C GLY A 622 25.27 -1.31 -8.00
N GLY A 623 25.11 -0.59 -9.08
CA GLY A 623 24.05 0.40 -9.23
C GLY A 623 23.49 0.34 -10.64
N TRP A 624 22.18 0.37 -10.75
CA TRP A 624 21.44 0.38 -12.01
C TRP A 624 20.51 1.58 -12.04
N TYR A 625 20.46 2.23 -13.20
CA TYR A 625 19.44 3.20 -13.52
C TYR A 625 18.42 2.55 -14.42
N ASP A 626 17.18 2.53 -13.97
CA ASP A 626 16.03 1.95 -14.67
C ASP A 626 15.15 3.07 -15.23
N TRP A 627 14.82 2.97 -16.51
CA TRP A 627 13.83 3.81 -17.16
C TRP A 627 12.66 2.94 -17.62
N PHE A 628 11.54 3.09 -16.93
CA PHE A 628 10.34 2.31 -17.18
C PHE A 628 9.49 2.90 -18.29
N PHE A 629 8.96 2.04 -19.13
CA PHE A 629 8.03 2.36 -20.21
C PHE A 629 7.00 1.24 -20.35
N GLY A 630 5.92 1.50 -21.12
CA GLY A 630 4.80 0.57 -21.19
C GLY A 630 3.92 0.66 -19.96
N GLN A 631 2.66 0.35 -20.15
CA GLN A 631 1.66 0.34 -19.09
C GLN A 631 0.71 -0.82 -19.35
N GLN A 632 0.47 -1.61 -18.35
CA GLN A 632 -0.58 -2.62 -18.38
C GLN A 632 -1.89 -1.93 -18.03
N ALA A 633 -2.84 -1.95 -18.97
CA ALA A 633 -4.08 -1.15 -18.86
C ALA A 633 -4.94 -1.55 -17.65
N ASP A 634 -4.89 -2.81 -17.25
CA ASP A 634 -5.64 -3.39 -16.14
C ASP A 634 -5.00 -3.18 -14.76
N ARG A 635 -3.75 -2.72 -14.67
CA ARG A 635 -2.99 -2.67 -13.40
C ARG A 635 -2.32 -1.36 -13.10
N ASN A 636 -2.41 -0.40 -13.99
CA ASN A 636 -1.73 0.90 -13.86
C ASN A 636 -0.23 0.77 -13.49
N SER A 637 0.43 -0.31 -13.89
CA SER A 637 1.82 -0.61 -13.62
C SER A 637 2.70 -0.50 -14.85
N LEU A 638 3.95 -0.12 -14.67
CA LEU A 638 4.93 -0.03 -15.74
C LEU A 638 5.57 -1.41 -15.94
N THR A 639 5.37 -1.99 -17.12
CA THR A 639 5.73 -3.39 -17.40
C THR A 639 7.10 -3.57 -18.03
N SER A 640 7.71 -2.52 -18.51
CA SER A 640 8.97 -2.62 -19.23
C SER A 640 9.98 -1.60 -18.72
N ALA A 641 11.24 -1.98 -18.70
CA ALA A 641 12.32 -1.08 -18.31
C ALA A 641 13.53 -1.22 -19.23
N PHE A 642 14.15 -0.10 -19.54
CA PHE A 642 15.51 -0.05 -20.04
C PHE A 642 16.45 0.20 -18.88
N LYS A 643 17.51 -0.62 -18.76
CA LYS A 643 18.43 -0.60 -17.63
C LYS A 643 19.86 -0.32 -18.08
N VAL A 644 20.57 0.52 -17.34
CA VAL A 644 22.01 0.73 -17.48
C VAL A 644 22.63 0.61 -16.10
N GLY A 645 23.71 -0.16 -15.99
CA GLY A 645 24.32 -0.45 -14.70
C GLY A 645 25.82 -0.46 -14.69
N LEU A 646 26.32 -0.25 -13.48
CA LEU A 646 27.74 -0.40 -13.13
C LEU A 646 27.84 -1.37 -11.96
N SER A 647 28.79 -2.28 -11.99
CA SER A 647 29.09 -3.15 -10.86
C SER A 647 30.58 -3.34 -10.68
N ALA A 648 30.97 -3.60 -9.43
CA ALA A 648 32.32 -3.97 -9.05
C ALA A 648 32.25 -5.10 -8.04
N ALA A 649 33.03 -6.15 -8.23
CA ALA A 649 33.07 -7.30 -7.33
C ALA A 649 34.52 -7.78 -7.14
N ARG A 650 34.85 -8.22 -5.94
CA ARG A 650 36.03 -9.00 -5.68
C ARG A 650 35.70 -10.45 -5.92
N LEU A 651 36.35 -11.07 -6.90
CA LEU A 651 36.13 -12.47 -7.25
C LEU A 651 36.67 -13.42 -6.18
N ASP A 652 35.91 -14.49 -5.93
CA ASP A 652 36.44 -15.57 -5.08
C ASP A 652 37.52 -16.36 -5.81
N PRO A 653 38.80 -16.30 -5.38
CA PRO A 653 39.90 -16.97 -6.04
C PRO A 653 39.83 -18.47 -5.91
N SER A 654 38.96 -19.02 -5.07
CA SER A 654 38.79 -20.47 -4.86
C SER A 654 37.57 -21.04 -5.60
N TYR A 655 36.73 -20.19 -6.19
CA TYR A 655 35.50 -20.62 -6.79
C TYR A 655 35.67 -21.66 -7.89
N GLY A 656 34.98 -22.79 -7.75
CA GLY A 656 35.05 -23.91 -8.68
C GLY A 656 36.43 -24.58 -8.81
N LEU A 657 37.39 -24.27 -7.94
CA LEU A 657 38.72 -24.88 -7.96
C LEU A 657 38.81 -26.09 -7.00
N PRO A 658 39.53 -27.16 -7.37
CA PRO A 658 39.86 -28.23 -6.45
C PRO A 658 40.79 -27.73 -5.33
N GLU A 659 40.78 -28.41 -4.19
CA GLU A 659 41.65 -28.10 -3.06
C GLU A 659 43.14 -28.17 -3.49
N GLY A 660 43.92 -27.14 -3.11
CA GLY A 660 45.34 -27.03 -3.47
C GLY A 660 45.64 -26.44 -4.86
N ALA A 661 44.60 -26.11 -5.68
CA ALA A 661 44.84 -25.45 -6.95
C ALA A 661 45.36 -24.01 -6.78
N PRO A 662 46.17 -23.51 -7.75
CA PRO A 662 46.69 -22.14 -7.68
C PRO A 662 45.54 -21.12 -7.76
N ARG A 663 45.49 -20.20 -6.79
CA ARG A 663 44.46 -19.17 -6.68
C ARG A 663 44.90 -17.87 -7.33
N ARG A 664 44.02 -17.24 -8.04
CA ARG A 664 44.25 -15.93 -8.70
C ARG A 664 43.21 -14.93 -8.25
N PRO A 665 43.50 -14.14 -7.23
CA PRO A 665 42.59 -13.11 -6.77
C PRO A 665 42.49 -11.96 -7.78
N GLY A 666 41.32 -11.37 -7.89
CA GLY A 666 41.02 -10.27 -8.83
C GLY A 666 39.75 -9.51 -8.53
N TYR A 667 39.56 -8.44 -9.27
CA TYR A 667 38.38 -7.60 -9.22
C TYR A 667 37.73 -7.57 -10.59
N ASP A 668 36.40 -7.70 -10.65
CA ASP A 668 35.60 -7.52 -11.86
C ASP A 668 34.89 -6.18 -11.81
N LEU A 669 35.06 -5.37 -12.87
CA LEU A 669 34.38 -4.10 -13.09
C LEU A 669 33.52 -4.25 -14.34
N ARG A 670 32.22 -4.03 -14.25
CA ARG A 670 31.29 -4.26 -15.36
C ARG A 670 30.36 -3.09 -15.59
N VAL A 671 30.20 -2.69 -16.85
CA VAL A 671 29.16 -1.80 -17.35
C VAL A 671 28.14 -2.67 -18.09
N SER A 672 26.87 -2.52 -17.83
CA SER A 672 25.82 -3.30 -18.44
C SER A 672 24.67 -2.44 -18.95
N ALA A 673 24.02 -2.91 -20.01
CA ALA A 673 22.76 -2.38 -20.49
C ALA A 673 21.79 -3.53 -20.74
N GLY A 674 20.49 -3.28 -20.58
CA GLY A 674 19.48 -4.32 -20.76
C GLY A 674 18.09 -3.77 -20.91
N VAL A 675 17.19 -4.68 -21.24
CA VAL A 675 15.75 -4.46 -21.30
C VAL A 675 15.07 -5.56 -20.51
N ASP A 676 14.08 -5.17 -19.73
CA ASP A 676 13.23 -6.11 -18.99
C ASP A 676 11.76 -5.83 -19.36
N HIS A 677 10.97 -6.88 -19.49
CA HIS A 677 9.52 -6.83 -19.59
C HIS A 677 8.94 -7.81 -18.57
N ASP A 678 8.09 -7.35 -17.68
CA ASP A 678 7.55 -8.15 -16.60
C ASP A 678 6.08 -7.82 -16.37
N THR A 679 5.23 -8.84 -16.49
CA THR A 679 3.78 -8.72 -16.29
C THR A 679 3.30 -9.56 -15.11
N ARG A 680 4.18 -9.84 -14.14
CA ARG A 680 3.78 -10.59 -12.93
C ARG A 680 2.57 -9.96 -12.26
N ASP A 681 1.60 -10.80 -11.89
CA ASP A 681 0.38 -10.35 -11.20
C ASP A 681 0.63 -10.04 -9.72
N TYR A 682 1.67 -10.63 -9.13
CA TYR A 682 2.12 -10.37 -7.77
C TYR A 682 3.64 -10.29 -7.73
N ILE A 683 4.18 -9.46 -6.85
CA ILE A 683 5.63 -9.32 -6.67
C ILE A 683 6.21 -10.56 -5.99
N ILE A 684 5.47 -11.09 -5.00
CA ILE A 684 5.93 -12.17 -4.13
C ILE A 684 5.18 -13.44 -4.42
N ASP A 685 5.40 -14.34 -5.11
CA ASP A 685 4.63 -15.53 -5.46
C ASP A 685 3.59 -15.29 -6.55
N PRO A 686 4.02 -14.85 -7.73
CA PRO A 686 3.12 -14.58 -8.85
C PRO A 686 2.46 -15.86 -9.38
N TRP A 687 1.22 -15.74 -9.84
CA TRP A 687 0.47 -16.85 -10.46
C TRP A 687 0.41 -16.76 -11.98
N ARG A 688 0.47 -15.53 -12.49
CA ARG A 688 0.48 -15.27 -13.94
C ARG A 688 1.60 -14.29 -14.24
N ALA A 689 2.41 -14.63 -15.22
CA ALA A 689 3.46 -13.75 -15.67
C ALA A 689 3.85 -14.02 -17.12
N VAL A 690 4.31 -12.97 -17.78
CA VAL A 690 5.25 -13.04 -18.90
C VAL A 690 6.43 -12.20 -18.48
N GLY A 691 7.59 -12.82 -18.39
CA GLY A 691 8.86 -12.16 -18.13
C GLY A 691 9.80 -12.32 -19.32
N LEU A 692 10.43 -11.24 -19.74
CA LEU A 692 11.47 -11.24 -20.76
C LEU A 692 12.57 -10.32 -20.26
N ALA A 693 13.80 -10.80 -20.20
CA ALA A 693 14.94 -9.97 -19.89
C ALA A 693 16.08 -10.25 -20.85
N ALA A 694 16.79 -9.21 -21.28
CA ALA A 694 18.00 -9.35 -22.07
C ALA A 694 19.02 -8.33 -21.59
N ARG A 695 20.24 -8.76 -21.36
CA ARG A 695 21.32 -7.90 -20.86
C ARG A 695 22.62 -8.17 -21.63
N VAL A 696 23.39 -7.13 -21.83
CA VAL A 696 24.75 -7.20 -22.33
C VAL A 696 25.63 -6.32 -21.46
N GLY A 697 26.83 -6.78 -21.16
CA GLY A 697 27.77 -6.04 -20.33
C GLY A 697 29.19 -6.17 -20.83
N TYR A 698 29.94 -5.08 -20.75
CA TYR A 698 31.39 -5.09 -20.92
C TYR A 698 32.04 -5.11 -19.54
N GLY A 699 32.87 -6.13 -19.31
CA GLY A 699 33.61 -6.34 -18.09
C GLY A 699 35.11 -6.18 -18.27
N LEU A 700 35.78 -5.73 -17.24
CA LEU A 700 37.23 -5.71 -17.14
C LEU A 700 37.64 -6.36 -15.80
N THR A 701 38.23 -7.55 -15.89
CA THR A 701 38.79 -8.18 -14.70
C THR A 701 40.25 -7.78 -14.55
N LEU A 702 40.56 -7.29 -13.35
CA LEU A 702 41.90 -6.88 -12.93
C LEU A 702 42.45 -7.93 -11.95
N LEU A 703 43.45 -8.69 -12.35
CA LEU A 703 44.08 -9.63 -11.46
C LEU A 703 45.19 -8.96 -10.65
N GLU A 704 45.47 -9.47 -9.44
CA GLU A 704 46.51 -8.91 -8.56
C GLU A 704 47.91 -9.02 -9.15
N ASP A 705 48.14 -9.94 -10.12
CA ASP A 705 49.39 -10.04 -10.90
C ASP A 705 49.57 -8.99 -12.00
N GLY A 706 48.59 -8.05 -12.09
CA GLY A 706 48.59 -6.92 -13.04
C GLY A 706 47.95 -7.24 -14.41
N GLN A 707 47.48 -8.46 -14.63
CA GLN A 707 46.79 -8.81 -15.90
C GLN A 707 45.40 -8.11 -15.95
N ARG A 708 45.06 -7.63 -17.15
CA ARG A 708 43.76 -6.99 -17.48
C ARG A 708 43.04 -7.85 -18.49
N LEU A 709 41.87 -8.34 -18.14
CA LEU A 709 41.12 -9.30 -18.92
C LEU A 709 39.78 -8.67 -19.35
N PRO A 710 39.70 -8.15 -20.61
CA PRO A 710 38.44 -7.65 -21.12
C PRO A 710 37.51 -8.81 -21.48
N GLN A 711 36.22 -8.65 -21.17
CA GLN A 711 35.18 -9.63 -21.46
C GLN A 711 33.86 -8.96 -21.81
N VAL A 712 33.00 -9.67 -22.52
CA VAL A 712 31.62 -9.27 -22.84
C VAL A 712 30.71 -10.38 -22.37
N GLY A 713 29.85 -10.07 -21.41
CA GLY A 713 28.79 -10.98 -20.96
C GLY A 713 27.48 -10.64 -21.65
N ALA A 714 26.72 -11.67 -21.99
CA ALA A 714 25.35 -11.54 -22.46
C ALA A 714 24.45 -12.53 -21.73
N SER A 715 23.23 -12.12 -21.37
CA SER A 715 22.23 -13.01 -20.79
C SER A 715 20.85 -12.71 -21.32
N ALA A 716 19.99 -13.73 -21.34
CA ALA A 716 18.58 -13.60 -21.65
C ALA A 716 17.77 -14.53 -20.76
N GLU A 717 16.56 -14.11 -20.43
CA GLU A 717 15.60 -14.85 -19.62
C GLU A 717 14.21 -14.74 -20.22
N VAL A 718 13.46 -15.84 -20.19
CA VAL A 718 12.06 -15.92 -20.59
C VAL A 718 11.31 -16.65 -19.48
N LEU A 719 10.34 -15.99 -18.89
CA LEU A 719 9.48 -16.55 -17.83
C LEU A 719 8.03 -16.59 -18.31
N ARG A 720 7.35 -17.71 -18.06
CA ARG A 720 5.92 -17.84 -18.24
C ARG A 720 5.31 -18.52 -17.01
N LEU A 721 4.36 -17.85 -16.34
CA LEU A 721 3.52 -18.44 -15.30
C LEU A 721 2.09 -18.53 -15.80
N ILE A 722 1.47 -19.68 -15.60
CA ILE A 722 0.12 -19.99 -16.04
C ILE A 722 -0.63 -20.54 -14.84
N GLU A 723 -1.65 -19.84 -14.39
CA GLU A 723 -2.59 -20.37 -13.43
C GLU A 723 -3.49 -21.39 -14.12
N LEU A 724 -3.36 -22.65 -13.76
CA LEU A 724 -4.15 -23.76 -14.30
C LEU A 724 -5.51 -23.85 -13.63
N LEU A 725 -5.52 -23.73 -12.32
CA LEU A 725 -6.67 -23.69 -11.43
C LEU A 725 -6.33 -22.74 -10.27
N PRO A 726 -7.30 -22.22 -9.52
CA PRO A 726 -7.02 -21.40 -8.35
C PRO A 726 -6.05 -22.10 -7.38
N GLY A 727 -4.90 -21.50 -7.14
CA GLY A 727 -3.85 -22.07 -6.29
C GLY A 727 -2.92 -23.10 -6.96
N HIS A 728 -3.08 -23.37 -8.27
CA HIS A 728 -2.22 -24.28 -9.03
C HIS A 728 -1.56 -23.52 -10.19
N VAL A 729 -0.25 -23.39 -10.18
CA VAL A 729 0.50 -22.60 -11.15
C VAL A 729 1.55 -23.46 -11.86
N LEU A 730 1.50 -23.45 -13.19
CA LEU A 730 2.57 -23.99 -14.02
C LEU A 730 3.56 -22.88 -14.33
N GLY A 731 4.82 -23.08 -13.95
CA GLY A 731 5.94 -22.18 -14.24
C GLY A 731 6.84 -22.78 -15.30
N LEU A 732 7.17 -22.00 -16.29
CA LEU A 732 8.16 -22.28 -17.33
C LEU A 732 9.16 -21.14 -17.32
N ASP A 733 10.43 -21.45 -17.13
CA ASP A 733 11.51 -20.48 -17.15
C ASP A 733 12.66 -21.02 -18.02
N ALA A 734 13.24 -20.16 -18.82
CA ALA A 734 14.43 -20.44 -19.59
C ALA A 734 15.40 -19.28 -19.48
N THR A 735 16.62 -19.58 -19.03
CA THR A 735 17.70 -18.59 -18.92
C THR A 735 18.88 -19.05 -19.77
N GLY A 736 19.58 -18.08 -20.37
CA GLY A 736 20.80 -18.35 -21.11
C GLY A 736 21.85 -17.29 -20.80
N GLY A 737 23.09 -17.70 -20.68
CA GLY A 737 24.22 -16.80 -20.45
C GLY A 737 25.43 -17.17 -21.28
N ALA A 738 26.22 -16.17 -21.67
CA ALA A 738 27.50 -16.38 -22.37
C ALA A 738 28.52 -15.31 -21.96
N GLU A 739 29.76 -15.72 -21.74
CA GLU A 739 30.90 -14.84 -21.48
C GLU A 739 31.94 -14.98 -22.61
N LEU A 740 32.15 -13.90 -23.34
CA LEU A 740 33.06 -13.78 -24.49
C LEU A 740 34.31 -13.02 -24.06
N GLY A 741 35.45 -13.33 -24.65
CA GLY A 741 36.70 -12.61 -24.40
C GLY A 741 37.71 -13.38 -23.57
N SER A 742 38.53 -12.63 -22.85
CA SER A 742 39.66 -13.19 -22.09
C SER A 742 39.20 -13.64 -20.70
N ILE A 743 39.14 -14.93 -20.49
CA ILE A 743 38.79 -15.55 -19.20
C ILE A 743 40.00 -16.26 -18.65
N ALA A 744 40.43 -15.99 -17.46
CA ALA A 744 41.57 -16.60 -16.78
C ALA A 744 41.25 -17.12 -15.38
N VAL A 745 40.09 -16.76 -14.81
CA VAL A 745 39.61 -17.26 -13.51
C VAL A 745 38.23 -17.86 -13.65
N ARG A 746 37.96 -18.91 -12.90
CA ARG A 746 36.67 -19.63 -13.02
C ARG A 746 35.46 -18.81 -12.59
N ALA A 747 35.62 -17.91 -11.66
CA ALA A 747 34.58 -16.98 -11.25
C ALA A 747 34.10 -16.01 -12.36
N GLN A 748 34.79 -15.94 -13.51
CA GLN A 748 34.34 -15.20 -14.71
C GLN A 748 33.43 -16.03 -15.62
N LEU A 749 33.37 -17.35 -15.44
CA LEU A 749 32.56 -18.25 -16.26
C LEU A 749 31.08 -18.17 -15.85
N THR A 750 30.20 -18.56 -16.75
CA THR A 750 28.81 -18.83 -16.39
C THR A 750 28.75 -20.13 -15.58
N ASP A 751 27.91 -20.14 -14.53
CA ASP A 751 27.65 -21.35 -13.76
C ASP A 751 26.22 -21.81 -13.96
N ALA A 752 26.04 -23.09 -14.25
CA ALA A 752 24.74 -23.73 -14.36
C ALA A 752 24.37 -24.54 -13.09
N GLY A 753 25.24 -24.58 -12.06
CA GLY A 753 24.99 -25.21 -10.78
C GLY A 753 24.47 -24.20 -9.74
N GLY A 754 24.04 -24.67 -8.58
CA GLY A 754 23.53 -23.86 -7.50
C GLY A 754 22.09 -23.39 -7.69
N ILE A 755 21.64 -22.48 -6.85
CA ILE A 755 20.22 -22.09 -6.80
C ILE A 755 19.76 -21.27 -8.01
N LEU A 756 20.65 -20.47 -8.59
CA LEU A 756 20.38 -19.72 -9.82
C LEU A 756 20.50 -20.61 -11.07
N GLY A 757 21.06 -21.80 -10.93
CA GLY A 757 21.21 -22.83 -11.94
C GLY A 757 20.32 -24.05 -11.68
N LEU A 758 20.90 -25.21 -11.76
CA LEU A 758 20.34 -26.50 -11.36
C LEU A 758 20.52 -26.68 -9.86
N ARG A 759 19.44 -26.76 -9.14
CA ARG A 759 19.43 -26.81 -7.67
C ARG A 759 20.05 -28.10 -7.09
N GLY A 760 20.08 -29.18 -7.86
CA GLY A 760 20.69 -30.46 -7.51
C GLY A 760 22.22 -30.50 -7.63
N TYR A 761 22.87 -29.45 -8.10
CA TYR A 761 24.32 -29.36 -8.25
C TYR A 761 24.90 -28.24 -7.40
N LEU A 762 26.13 -28.40 -6.97
CA LEU A 762 26.80 -27.38 -6.16
C LEU A 762 27.30 -26.23 -7.07
N PRO A 763 27.39 -25.03 -6.51
CA PRO A 763 28.00 -23.89 -7.19
C PRO A 763 29.46 -24.18 -7.62
N GLY A 764 29.85 -23.70 -8.77
CA GLY A 764 31.16 -23.95 -9.35
C GLY A 764 31.33 -25.33 -9.98
N GLN A 765 30.27 -26.15 -9.95
CA GLN A 765 30.34 -27.53 -10.48
C GLN A 765 30.10 -27.61 -11.99
N LEU A 766 29.22 -26.74 -12.51
CA LEU A 766 28.77 -26.71 -13.90
C LEU A 766 29.24 -25.46 -14.63
N LEU A 767 30.53 -25.18 -14.60
CA LEU A 767 31.12 -23.99 -15.21
C LEU A 767 31.25 -24.13 -16.72
N ALA A 768 30.94 -23.04 -17.44
CA ALA A 768 30.95 -22.99 -18.90
C ALA A 768 31.18 -21.56 -19.44
N ARG A 769 31.59 -21.45 -20.70
CA ARG A 769 31.55 -20.16 -21.40
C ARG A 769 30.14 -19.70 -21.76
N ALA A 770 29.25 -20.66 -22.02
CA ALA A 770 27.84 -20.39 -22.22
C ALA A 770 26.99 -21.54 -21.69
N ASN A 771 25.82 -21.20 -21.23
CA ASN A 771 24.80 -22.14 -20.75
C ASN A 771 23.39 -21.74 -21.23
N VAL A 772 22.52 -22.74 -21.25
CA VAL A 772 21.06 -22.57 -21.35
C VAL A 772 20.43 -23.46 -20.31
N ILE A 773 19.60 -22.88 -19.47
CA ILE A 773 18.91 -23.57 -18.37
C ILE A 773 17.42 -23.45 -18.61
N GLY A 774 16.70 -24.55 -18.55
CA GLY A 774 15.23 -24.61 -18.58
C GLY A 774 14.69 -25.14 -17.27
N ARG A 775 13.64 -24.51 -16.74
CA ARG A 775 12.99 -24.90 -15.49
C ARG A 775 11.51 -25.11 -15.70
N LEU A 776 11.02 -26.22 -15.18
CA LEU A 776 9.60 -26.55 -15.12
C LEU A 776 9.20 -26.63 -13.66
N GLN A 777 8.12 -25.96 -13.29
CA GLN A 777 7.62 -25.91 -11.92
C GLN A 777 6.10 -26.12 -11.90
N LEU A 778 5.62 -26.97 -11.00
CA LEU A 778 4.22 -27.07 -10.64
C LEU A 778 4.07 -26.63 -9.17
N ARG A 779 3.42 -25.52 -8.96
CA ARG A 779 3.21 -24.91 -7.64
C ARG A 779 1.80 -25.19 -7.15
N ASP A 780 1.69 -25.59 -5.88
CA ASP A 780 0.41 -25.87 -5.23
C ASP A 780 0.30 -25.13 -3.91
N ASP A 781 -0.84 -24.50 -3.68
CA ASP A 781 -1.19 -23.86 -2.42
C ASP A 781 -1.92 -24.84 -1.52
N TYR A 782 -1.31 -25.22 -0.41
CA TYR A 782 -1.92 -26.15 0.53
C TYR A 782 -2.86 -25.47 1.51
N VAL A 783 -2.43 -24.33 2.05
CA VAL A 783 -3.19 -23.55 3.01
C VAL A 783 -2.96 -22.07 2.73
N THR A 784 -4.03 -21.31 2.56
CA THR A 784 -3.96 -19.90 2.11
C THR A 784 -4.46 -18.89 3.13
N ALA A 785 -4.92 -19.30 4.29
CA ALA A 785 -5.51 -18.40 5.30
C ALA A 785 -5.07 -18.75 6.71
N LEU A 786 -3.77 -18.90 6.89
CA LEU A 786 -3.20 -19.00 8.22
C LEU A 786 -3.07 -17.61 8.85
N ASP A 787 -3.07 -17.58 10.17
CA ASP A 787 -2.81 -16.38 10.97
C ASP A 787 -1.95 -16.78 12.18
N TRP A 788 -0.82 -17.44 11.89
CA TRP A 788 0.10 -17.88 12.93
C TRP A 788 1.10 -16.78 13.21
N ASN A 789 0.92 -16.12 14.32
CA ASN A 789 1.84 -15.08 14.78
C ASN A 789 3.05 -15.72 15.45
N LEU A 790 4.23 -15.51 14.88
CA LEU A 790 5.51 -15.95 15.40
C LEU A 790 6.21 -14.80 16.12
N LEU A 791 5.99 -14.70 17.44
CA LEU A 791 6.68 -13.74 18.32
C LEU A 791 6.58 -12.28 17.85
N HIS A 792 5.51 -11.92 17.14
CA HIS A 792 5.25 -10.57 16.58
C HIS A 792 6.25 -10.08 15.52
N PHE A 793 7.22 -10.87 15.11
CA PHE A 793 8.11 -10.50 14.01
C PHE A 793 7.68 -11.09 12.67
N ALA A 794 6.90 -12.15 12.67
CA ALA A 794 6.33 -12.74 11.46
C ALA A 794 4.93 -13.30 11.71
N THR A 795 4.05 -13.18 10.73
CA THR A 795 2.74 -13.83 10.73
C THR A 795 2.66 -14.73 9.50
N VAL A 796 2.63 -16.04 9.71
CA VAL A 796 2.49 -17.03 8.63
C VAL A 796 1.09 -16.91 8.03
N ARG A 797 1.01 -16.72 6.72
CA ARG A 797 -0.22 -16.54 5.95
C ARG A 797 -0.61 -17.73 5.11
N GLY A 798 0.38 -18.47 4.63
CA GLY A 798 0.12 -19.61 3.77
C GLY A 798 1.27 -20.60 3.75
N LEU A 799 0.92 -21.83 3.39
CA LEU A 799 1.85 -22.92 3.11
C LEU A 799 1.60 -23.40 1.69
N ALA A 800 2.68 -23.60 0.94
CA ALA A 800 2.64 -24.03 -0.44
C ALA A 800 3.76 -25.02 -0.72
N GLY A 801 3.68 -25.70 -1.86
CA GLY A 801 4.74 -26.55 -2.35
C GLY A 801 5.01 -26.31 -3.84
N THR A 802 6.16 -26.74 -4.29
CA THR A 802 6.53 -26.71 -5.71
C THR A 802 7.26 -28.00 -6.07
N LEU A 803 6.70 -28.76 -6.99
CA LEU A 803 7.46 -29.78 -7.70
C LEU A 803 8.22 -29.10 -8.83
N PHE A 804 9.49 -29.46 -9.02
CA PHE A 804 10.29 -28.87 -10.10
C PHE A 804 11.14 -29.92 -10.81
N ALA A 805 11.47 -29.59 -12.05
CA ALA A 805 12.48 -30.29 -12.85
C ALA A 805 13.26 -29.25 -13.65
N ASP A 806 14.56 -29.24 -13.48
CA ASP A 806 15.46 -28.30 -14.13
C ASP A 806 16.41 -29.06 -15.09
N GLY A 807 16.75 -28.42 -16.20
CA GLY A 807 17.70 -28.99 -17.18
C GLY A 807 18.63 -27.92 -17.70
N ALA A 808 19.90 -28.27 -17.91
CA ALA A 808 20.88 -27.37 -18.49
C ALA A 808 21.68 -28.00 -19.61
N ALA A 809 21.97 -27.23 -20.64
CA ALA A 809 22.97 -27.49 -21.65
C ALA A 809 24.12 -26.49 -21.44
N ILE A 810 25.34 -26.99 -21.27
CA ILE A 810 26.51 -26.15 -21.04
C ILE A 810 27.58 -26.38 -22.09
N THR A 811 28.37 -25.38 -22.40
CA THR A 811 29.57 -25.49 -23.24
C THR A 811 30.80 -25.92 -22.40
N THR A 812 31.95 -26.07 -23.02
CA THR A 812 33.23 -26.22 -22.29
C THR A 812 33.67 -24.85 -21.74
N CYS A 813 34.57 -24.86 -20.75
CA CYS A 813 35.22 -23.62 -20.27
C CYS A 813 36.11 -22.96 -21.33
N ASP A 814 36.64 -23.75 -22.28
CA ASP A 814 37.59 -23.30 -23.28
C ASP A 814 36.94 -23.01 -24.63
N GLY A 815 35.65 -23.34 -24.84
CA GLY A 815 34.95 -23.21 -26.12
C GLY A 815 33.44 -23.05 -26.00
N TYR A 816 32.77 -22.79 -27.13
CA TYR A 816 31.32 -22.54 -27.24
C TYR A 816 30.54 -23.72 -27.85
N GLY A 817 31.18 -24.88 -28.05
CA GLY A 817 30.50 -26.08 -28.55
C GLY A 817 29.64 -26.75 -27.49
N PHE A 818 28.39 -27.03 -27.81
CA PHE A 818 27.51 -27.87 -27.01
C PHE A 818 27.71 -29.34 -27.39
N ALA A 819 27.84 -30.21 -26.39
CA ALA A 819 27.99 -31.64 -26.60
C ALA A 819 26.95 -32.43 -25.76
N LYS A 820 26.59 -33.64 -26.22
CA LYS A 820 25.58 -34.47 -25.53
C LYS A 820 25.97 -34.89 -24.11
N ASP A 821 27.25 -34.96 -23.86
CA ASP A 821 27.79 -35.25 -22.52
C ASP A 821 27.78 -34.03 -21.58
N ARG A 822 27.37 -32.89 -22.05
CA ARG A 822 27.23 -31.65 -21.28
C ARG A 822 25.77 -31.24 -21.09
N LEU A 823 24.89 -32.23 -21.03
CA LEU A 823 23.48 -32.08 -20.62
C LEU A 823 23.33 -32.55 -19.19
N PHE A 824 22.76 -31.75 -18.35
CA PHE A 824 22.53 -32.00 -16.94
C PHE A 824 21.08 -31.78 -16.59
N ALA A 825 20.58 -32.46 -15.58
CA ALA A 825 19.21 -32.29 -15.10
C ALA A 825 19.08 -32.63 -13.62
N ASP A 826 18.16 -32.02 -12.96
CA ASP A 826 17.75 -32.37 -11.61
C ASP A 826 16.20 -32.32 -11.47
N ALA A 827 15.71 -32.82 -10.35
CA ALA A 827 14.32 -32.70 -9.96
C ALA A 827 14.22 -32.62 -8.43
N GLY A 828 13.15 -32.04 -7.95
CA GLY A 828 13.00 -31.88 -6.53
C GLY A 828 11.66 -31.32 -6.09
N TYR A 829 11.65 -30.96 -4.82
CA TYR A 829 10.49 -30.40 -4.17
C TYR A 829 10.91 -29.21 -3.30
N SER A 830 10.11 -28.13 -3.35
CA SER A 830 10.27 -26.93 -2.53
C SER A 830 9.07 -26.81 -1.61
N PHE A 831 9.34 -26.76 -0.30
CA PHE A 831 8.34 -26.36 0.68
C PHE A 831 8.40 -24.85 0.87
N ARG A 832 7.27 -24.18 0.78
CA ARG A 832 7.17 -22.71 0.75
C ARG A 832 6.28 -22.20 1.86
N VAL A 833 6.68 -21.14 2.52
CA VAL A 833 5.95 -20.44 3.59
C VAL A 833 5.80 -18.98 3.22
N LEU A 834 4.57 -18.55 3.03
CA LEU A 834 4.24 -17.13 2.90
C LEU A 834 4.02 -16.54 4.29
N TYR A 835 4.65 -15.41 4.57
CA TYR A 835 4.52 -14.74 5.84
C TYR A 835 4.62 -13.22 5.70
N ASP A 836 3.95 -12.49 6.60
CA ASP A 836 4.12 -11.05 6.75
C ASP A 836 5.25 -10.79 7.73
N ALA A 837 6.37 -10.26 7.26
CA ALA A 837 7.46 -9.85 8.13
C ALA A 837 7.09 -8.54 8.83
N PHE A 838 7.24 -8.49 10.15
CA PHE A 838 6.92 -7.33 11.00
C PHE A 838 5.49 -6.78 10.80
N GLY A 839 4.55 -7.62 10.32
CA GLY A 839 3.18 -7.21 10.05
C GLY A 839 2.99 -6.32 8.83
N VAL A 840 4.02 -6.07 8.04
CA VAL A 840 4.00 -5.07 6.95
C VAL A 840 4.35 -5.67 5.60
N TYR A 841 5.36 -6.55 5.55
CA TYR A 841 5.86 -7.09 4.29
C TYR A 841 5.50 -8.54 4.13
N GLN A 842 4.82 -8.86 3.04
CA GLN A 842 4.72 -10.24 2.61
C GLN A 842 6.10 -10.70 2.12
N GLN A 843 6.53 -11.86 2.60
CA GLN A 843 7.79 -12.49 2.28
C GLN A 843 7.56 -13.97 1.98
N LEU A 844 8.51 -14.54 1.27
CA LEU A 844 8.52 -15.96 0.97
C LEU A 844 9.79 -16.60 1.56
N PHE A 845 9.58 -17.65 2.31
CA PHE A 845 10.63 -18.56 2.75
C PHE A 845 10.47 -19.88 2.02
N SER A 846 11.55 -20.47 1.51
CA SER A 846 11.50 -21.80 0.93
C SER A 846 12.61 -22.72 1.43
N ILE A 847 12.31 -24.00 1.45
CA ILE A 847 13.25 -25.11 1.68
C ILE A 847 13.16 -26.00 0.45
N ASP A 848 14.22 -26.03 -0.32
CA ASP A 848 14.29 -26.77 -1.57
C ASP A 848 15.16 -28.03 -1.37
N PHE A 849 14.60 -29.17 -1.69
CA PHE A 849 15.29 -30.45 -1.75
C PHE A 849 15.40 -30.87 -3.22
N ALA A 850 16.60 -31.05 -3.71
CA ALA A 850 16.84 -31.43 -5.10
C ALA A 850 17.76 -32.64 -5.23
N VAL A 851 17.53 -33.41 -6.28
CA VAL A 851 18.31 -34.61 -6.61
C VAL A 851 18.85 -34.50 -8.04
N PRO A 852 20.15 -34.53 -8.27
CA PRO A 852 20.68 -34.55 -9.62
C PRO A 852 20.30 -35.85 -10.32
N LEU A 853 19.79 -35.76 -11.54
CA LEU A 853 19.42 -36.91 -12.38
C LEU A 853 20.61 -37.43 -13.22
N VAL A 854 21.64 -36.60 -13.38
CA VAL A 854 22.89 -36.94 -14.09
C VAL A 854 24.04 -36.87 -13.09
N ALA A 855 24.50 -38.01 -12.62
CA ALA A 855 25.50 -38.12 -11.55
C ALA A 855 26.96 -37.87 -12.00
N ARG A 856 27.21 -37.70 -13.28
CA ARG A 856 28.55 -37.46 -13.83
C ARG A 856 28.93 -35.98 -13.68
N ALA A 857 30.23 -35.73 -13.44
CA ALA A 857 30.79 -34.40 -13.60
C ALA A 857 31.09 -34.10 -15.09
N PRO A 858 31.11 -32.83 -15.53
CA PRO A 858 31.63 -32.47 -16.82
C PRO A 858 33.12 -32.92 -16.89
N GLY A 859 33.47 -33.71 -17.91
CA GLY A 859 34.86 -34.15 -18.11
C GLY A 859 35.64 -33.15 -18.96
N GLY A 860 36.98 -33.10 -18.80
CA GLY A 860 37.87 -32.31 -19.63
C GLY A 860 38.78 -31.35 -18.86
N SER A 861 39.23 -30.28 -19.52
CA SER A 861 39.99 -29.20 -18.88
C SER A 861 39.16 -27.90 -18.83
N CYS A 862 39.35 -27.12 -17.80
CA CYS A 862 38.77 -25.81 -17.62
C CYS A 862 39.88 -24.81 -17.33
N LEU A 863 40.15 -23.91 -18.26
CA LEU A 863 41.23 -22.91 -18.21
C LEU A 863 42.63 -23.55 -17.96
N GLY A 864 42.90 -24.63 -18.66
CA GLY A 864 44.20 -25.37 -18.58
C GLY A 864 44.37 -26.20 -17.31
N GLN A 865 43.36 -26.35 -16.50
CA GLN A 865 43.34 -27.22 -15.33
C GLN A 865 42.25 -28.29 -15.48
N PRO A 866 42.44 -29.50 -14.92
CA PRO A 866 41.36 -30.48 -14.90
C PRO A 866 40.05 -29.87 -14.34
N GLU A 867 38.94 -30.14 -15.02
CA GLU A 867 37.65 -29.82 -14.43
C GLU A 867 37.51 -30.57 -13.08
N PRO A 868 36.93 -29.93 -12.03
CA PRO A 868 36.81 -30.59 -10.75
C PRO A 868 35.94 -31.85 -10.93
N VAL A 869 36.55 -33.03 -10.68
CA VAL A 869 35.82 -34.31 -10.62
C VAL A 869 35.13 -34.41 -9.25
N LEU A 870 34.27 -33.43 -8.90
CA LEU A 870 33.38 -33.56 -7.77
C LEU A 870 32.19 -34.40 -8.22
N PRO A 871 31.95 -35.60 -7.64
CA PRO A 871 30.72 -36.31 -7.96
C PRO A 871 29.53 -35.41 -7.62
N ALA A 872 28.49 -35.46 -8.48
CA ALA A 872 27.26 -34.78 -8.13
C ALA A 872 26.80 -35.21 -6.72
N PRO A 873 26.36 -34.33 -5.87
CA PRO A 873 25.85 -34.70 -4.56
C PRO A 873 24.68 -35.68 -4.73
N LYS A 874 24.48 -36.56 -3.77
CA LYS A 874 23.28 -37.44 -3.81
C LYS A 874 22.00 -36.64 -3.73
N TRP A 875 22.02 -35.55 -3.04
CA TRP A 875 20.92 -34.59 -2.88
C TRP A 875 21.51 -33.27 -2.39
N THR A 876 20.74 -32.19 -2.60
CA THR A 876 21.03 -30.85 -2.07
C THR A 876 19.87 -30.34 -1.25
N LEU A 877 20.19 -29.54 -0.25
CA LEU A 877 19.23 -28.81 0.57
C LEU A 877 19.58 -27.33 0.54
N LEU A 878 18.62 -26.53 0.07
CA LEU A 878 18.73 -25.08 -0.04
C LEU A 878 17.68 -24.43 0.83
N ILE A 879 18.02 -23.36 1.51
CA ILE A 879 17.10 -22.54 2.29
C ILE A 879 17.16 -21.14 1.73
N THR A 880 16.02 -20.61 1.35
CA THR A 880 15.91 -19.32 0.70
C THR A 880 15.02 -18.38 1.49
N PHE A 881 15.57 -17.22 1.82
CA PHE A 881 14.84 -16.06 2.29
C PHE A 881 14.95 -15.01 1.19
N LEU A 882 14.00 -14.99 0.28
CA LEU A 882 14.04 -14.01 -0.80
C LEU A 882 13.04 -12.91 -0.55
N PRO A 883 13.46 -11.64 -0.59
CA PRO A 883 12.68 -10.64 -1.26
C PRO A 883 12.80 -10.96 -2.76
N ASN A 884 11.70 -11.30 -3.43
CA ASN A 884 11.71 -11.43 -4.87
C ASN A 884 11.95 -10.04 -5.47
N PHE A 885 13.13 -9.82 -6.03
CA PHE A 885 13.47 -8.66 -6.82
C PHE A 885 13.20 -8.95 -8.30
#